data_e68d71d78b947f73f9b1ced163f619c0
#
_entry.id   e68d71d78b947f73f9b1ced163f619c0
#
_cell.length_a   1.000
_cell.length_b   1.000
_cell.length_c   1.000
_cell.angle_alpha   90.00
_cell.angle_beta   90.00
_cell.angle_gamma   90.00
#
_symmetry.space_group_name_H-M   'P 1'
#
loop_
_entity.id
_entity.type
_entity.pdbx_description
1 polymer ?
#
loop_
_entity_poly.entity_id
_entity_poly.type
_entity_poly.pdbx_seq_one_letter_code
_entity_poly.pdbx_strand_id
1 'polypeptide(L)'
;MASLFRSEEMCLTQLFLQVEAAYCCISELGELGFMQFRDLNASVNLFQRKFVNEVRRCEVMERILRFLEIEMERDEIIVQDDGENPQAPLPKDMIDLEVVLEKLEHDLREVNQNQQTLKQNFLELTELKHLLKKTQDFFETEANLTEDFFSEDTMHLLELQTATAVIAPGRLGFIAGVIRRERMAAFERLLWRACRGNVYMKQSEMEVPLEDPSTLVEVQKNVFIIFFQGEQLRHKVKKICDGFRATVYPCPESANERREMAAGVKTRIEDLNTVLNQTESHRRRVLQEAAKNLRNWQVKVKKMKAIYHTLNLCNIDVTQQCLIAETWCPVADMDRIKKALNQGKERSGSSVDPIMTVVQTQMAPPTFNRTNKFTAGFQNIVDAYGVGTYREMNPAPYTIITFPFLFAVMFGDCGHGAVLLGFSLIMIINEKAFAAQRGGNEIWNTFFSGRYLILLMSIFSIYTGFIYNDCFSKSFNIFGSSWHVRGMFYNGTWNDEIVANNLLLQLDPAVPGVFSGNPYPFGIDPIWNIASNKLTFLNSYKMKMSVILGVTQMVFGVVISLFNHIYFKSKVNIFLQFIPEMIFILSLFGYLVFMVIFKWCFYHVGISQSAPSILIHFINMFLFSYNDSSNVSLYHYQKEVQSFLVILALISVPWMLLLKPFILRSNHKRSQQMLATAQENVYVSDVADADILQPQQRSSTDHGDDREDQHGEEFNFGDIFVHQTIHTIEYCLGCISNTASYLRLWALSLAHAELSEVLWTMVLHIGLSSASWGGLIGVFIIFAIFAVLTVAILLVMEGLSAFLHALRLHWVEFQNKFYSGSGHKFNPFSFKSILDGNPDE
;
A
#
# COMPACT_ATOMS: atom_id res chain seq x y z
N MET A 1 3.81 -24.64 19.05
CA MET A 1 2.36 -24.34 18.86
C MET A 1 1.88 -23.14 19.67
N ALA A 2 2.35 -22.91 20.88
CA ALA A 2 1.95 -21.75 21.71
C ALA A 2 2.28 -20.39 21.08
N SER A 3 3.32 -20.29 20.27
CA SER A 3 3.73 -19.05 19.59
C SER A 3 2.83 -18.62 18.42
N LEU A 4 1.97 -19.50 17.91
CA LEU A 4 1.06 -19.17 16.81
C LEU A 4 -0.13 -18.35 17.30
N PHE A 5 -0.62 -18.63 18.48
CA PHE A 5 -1.82 -18.01 19.05
C PHE A 5 -1.54 -16.77 19.88
N ARG A 6 -0.31 -16.59 20.34
CA ARG A 6 0.11 -15.43 21.12
C ARG A 6 1.37 -14.84 20.55
N SER A 7 1.62 -13.56 20.81
CA SER A 7 2.89 -12.93 20.47
C SER A 7 4.05 -13.62 21.18
N GLU A 8 5.22 -13.60 20.60
CA GLU A 8 6.42 -14.20 21.20
C GLU A 8 6.82 -13.45 22.47
N GLU A 9 7.46 -14.19 23.39
CA GLU A 9 8.06 -13.59 24.57
C GLU A 9 9.22 -12.70 24.16
N MET A 10 9.22 -11.48 24.68
CA MET A 10 10.23 -10.48 24.43
C MET A 10 10.99 -10.17 25.71
N CYS A 11 12.25 -9.84 25.59
CA CYS A 11 13.07 -9.38 26.69
C CYS A 11 13.82 -8.10 26.32
N LEU A 12 14.02 -7.24 27.31
CA LEU A 12 14.90 -6.08 27.17
C LEU A 12 16.31 -6.54 27.51
N THR A 13 17.22 -6.36 26.56
CA THR A 13 18.63 -6.68 26.74
C THR A 13 19.46 -5.43 26.71
N GLN A 14 20.43 -5.35 27.58
CA GLN A 14 21.46 -4.32 27.56
C GLN A 14 22.72 -4.90 26.92
N LEU A 15 23.15 -4.24 25.87
CA LEU A 15 24.28 -4.68 25.05
C LEU A 15 25.48 -3.75 25.30
N PHE A 16 26.62 -4.33 25.69
CA PHE A 16 27.86 -3.62 25.85
C PHE A 16 28.81 -4.03 24.75
N LEU A 17 29.18 -3.09 23.91
CA LEU A 17 30.08 -3.31 22.79
C LEU A 17 31.30 -2.40 22.91
N GLN A 18 32.44 -2.90 22.53
CA GLN A 18 33.63 -2.06 22.33
C GLN A 18 33.41 -1.19 21.09
N VAL A 19 33.78 0.07 21.12
CA VAL A 19 33.60 1.01 20.02
C VAL A 19 34.19 0.50 18.71
N GLU A 20 35.31 -0.18 18.74
CA GLU A 20 35.97 -0.73 17.56
C GLU A 20 35.16 -1.88 16.91
N ALA A 21 34.54 -2.73 17.74
CA ALA A 21 33.72 -3.85 17.28
C ALA A 21 32.26 -3.49 17.00
N ALA A 22 31.80 -2.33 17.44
CA ALA A 22 30.39 -1.96 17.40
C ALA A 22 29.82 -1.98 15.97
N TYR A 23 30.54 -1.45 15.02
CA TYR A 23 30.09 -1.41 13.62
C TYR A 23 29.87 -2.82 13.06
N CYS A 24 30.80 -3.72 13.22
CA CYS A 24 30.71 -5.09 12.73
C CYS A 24 29.62 -5.88 13.46
N CYS A 25 29.50 -5.71 14.77
CA CYS A 25 28.46 -6.37 15.56
C CYS A 25 27.07 -5.92 15.14
N ILE A 26 26.86 -4.63 14.94
CA ILE A 26 25.56 -4.09 14.46
C ILE A 26 25.28 -4.52 13.02
N SER A 27 26.29 -4.61 12.17
CA SER A 27 26.16 -5.16 10.84
C SER A 27 25.62 -6.59 10.84
N GLU A 28 26.18 -7.46 11.67
CA GLU A 28 25.73 -8.85 11.82
C GLU A 28 24.33 -8.93 12.43
N LEU A 29 24.01 -8.06 13.39
CA LEU A 29 22.65 -7.98 13.96
C LEU A 29 21.62 -7.49 12.94
N GLY A 30 22.00 -6.60 12.06
CA GLY A 30 21.13 -6.13 10.96
C GLY A 30 20.86 -7.21 9.91
N GLU A 31 21.83 -8.07 9.63
CA GLU A 31 21.62 -9.24 8.76
C GLU A 31 20.68 -10.27 9.42
N LEU A 32 20.77 -10.43 10.72
CA LEU A 32 19.89 -11.34 11.48
C LEU A 32 18.45 -10.80 11.58
N GLY A 33 18.27 -9.53 11.88
CA GLY A 33 16.98 -8.84 11.86
C GLY A 33 16.03 -9.14 13.03
N PHE A 34 16.55 -9.43 14.24
CA PHE A 34 15.72 -9.79 15.42
C PHE A 34 15.85 -8.82 16.60
N MET A 35 16.49 -7.69 16.44
CA MET A 35 16.68 -6.73 17.53
C MET A 35 16.11 -5.35 17.18
N GLN A 36 15.32 -4.81 18.08
CA GLN A 36 14.84 -3.43 18.00
C GLN A 36 15.61 -2.57 18.99
N PHE A 37 16.34 -1.59 18.48
CA PHE A 37 17.11 -0.66 19.29
C PHE A 37 16.24 0.46 19.86
N ARG A 38 16.44 0.76 21.13
CA ARG A 38 15.83 1.94 21.77
C ARG A 38 16.73 3.14 21.64
N ASP A 39 16.12 4.30 21.46
CA ASP A 39 16.86 5.57 21.46
C ASP A 39 17.18 6.00 22.90
N LEU A 40 18.45 5.86 23.29
CA LEU A 40 18.96 6.31 24.58
C LEU A 40 19.36 7.80 24.56
N ASN A 41 19.45 8.39 23.38
CA ASN A 41 19.85 9.78 23.17
C ASN A 41 18.69 10.71 22.80
N ALA A 42 17.47 10.39 23.22
CA ALA A 42 16.28 11.18 22.88
C ALA A 42 16.37 12.66 23.35
N SER A 43 17.11 12.93 24.43
CA SER A 43 17.36 14.28 24.94
C SER A 43 18.43 15.06 24.16
N VAL A 44 19.24 14.37 23.35
CA VAL A 44 20.32 14.99 22.58
C VAL A 44 19.80 15.37 21.19
N ASN A 45 20.13 16.58 20.76
CA ASN A 45 19.75 17.03 19.42
C ASN A 45 20.37 16.13 18.35
N LEU A 46 19.61 15.80 17.32
CA LEU A 46 20.03 14.95 16.21
C LEU A 46 21.35 15.40 15.58
N PHE A 47 21.61 16.69 15.52
CA PHE A 47 22.85 17.25 14.95
C PHE A 47 24.08 17.16 15.86
N GLN A 48 23.91 16.82 17.12
CA GLN A 48 24.98 16.69 18.12
C GLN A 48 25.38 15.25 18.41
N ARG A 49 24.76 14.29 17.77
CA ARG A 49 25.08 12.86 17.94
C ARG A 49 26.44 12.55 17.31
N LYS A 50 27.13 11.56 17.86
CA LYS A 50 28.54 11.27 17.53
C LYS A 50 28.75 10.88 16.05
N PHE A 51 27.86 10.10 15.46
CA PHE A 51 28.01 9.56 14.11
C PHE A 51 27.27 10.35 13.03
N VAL A 52 26.90 11.59 13.31
CA VAL A 52 26.19 12.44 12.33
C VAL A 52 27.03 12.71 11.09
N ASN A 53 28.33 12.87 11.24
CA ASN A 53 29.19 13.12 10.10
C ASN A 53 29.29 11.93 9.15
N GLU A 54 29.35 10.71 9.69
CA GLU A 54 29.34 9.48 8.92
C GLU A 54 28.01 9.27 8.19
N VAL A 55 26.90 9.59 8.84
CA VAL A 55 25.57 9.58 8.20
C VAL A 55 25.51 10.58 7.04
N ARG A 56 26.04 11.80 7.22
CA ARG A 56 26.12 12.78 6.14
C ARG A 56 26.99 12.32 4.97
N ARG A 57 28.11 11.67 5.25
CA ARG A 57 28.95 11.07 4.20
C ARG A 57 28.19 10.01 3.42
N CYS A 58 27.44 9.15 4.11
CA CYS A 58 26.57 8.17 3.45
C CYS A 58 25.46 8.84 2.61
N GLU A 59 24.91 9.94 3.08
CA GLU A 59 23.90 10.72 2.32
C GLU A 59 24.50 11.36 1.06
N VAL A 60 25.73 11.82 1.13
CA VAL A 60 26.46 12.33 -0.04
C VAL A 60 26.69 11.20 -1.05
N MET A 61 27.12 10.04 -0.62
CA MET A 61 27.26 8.88 -1.48
C MET A 61 25.93 8.43 -2.10
N GLU A 62 24.87 8.45 -1.34
CA GLU A 62 23.52 8.15 -1.83
C GLU A 62 23.05 9.15 -2.90
N ARG A 63 23.35 10.43 -2.72
CA ARG A 63 23.08 11.47 -3.72
C ARG A 63 23.87 11.21 -5.01
N ILE A 64 25.16 10.84 -4.91
CA ILE A 64 26.00 10.51 -6.06
C ILE A 64 25.44 9.29 -6.80
N LEU A 65 25.04 8.26 -6.09
CA LEU A 65 24.43 7.06 -6.69
C LEU A 65 23.10 7.37 -7.39
N ARG A 66 22.30 8.24 -6.82
CA ARG A 66 21.06 8.71 -7.45
C ARG A 66 21.33 9.54 -8.72
N PHE A 67 22.36 10.37 -8.69
CA PHE A 67 22.81 11.09 -9.89
C PHE A 67 23.24 10.12 -11.00
N LEU A 68 24.04 9.09 -10.66
CA LEU A 68 24.44 8.05 -11.60
C LEU A 68 23.24 7.28 -12.17
N GLU A 69 22.27 6.96 -11.34
CA GLU A 69 21.05 6.27 -11.75
C GLU A 69 20.24 7.11 -12.76
N ILE A 70 20.08 8.40 -12.50
CA ILE A 70 19.40 9.34 -13.43
C ILE A 70 20.14 9.44 -14.76
N GLU A 71 21.47 9.52 -14.74
CA GLU A 71 22.27 9.57 -15.96
C GLU A 71 22.20 8.25 -16.77
N MET A 72 22.14 7.10 -16.08
CA MET A 72 21.95 5.81 -16.73
C MET A 72 20.54 5.65 -17.32
N GLU A 73 19.54 6.11 -16.61
CA GLU A 73 18.15 6.11 -17.10
C GLU A 73 18.00 7.00 -18.36
N ARG A 74 18.66 8.14 -18.36
CA ARG A 74 18.70 9.06 -19.51
C ARG A 74 19.31 8.43 -20.76
N ASP A 75 20.33 7.60 -20.57
CA ASP A 75 21.00 6.90 -21.67
C ASP A 75 20.39 5.51 -21.97
N GLU A 76 19.27 5.16 -21.32
CA GLU A 76 18.59 3.86 -21.46
C GLU A 76 19.50 2.66 -21.18
N ILE A 77 20.44 2.80 -20.25
CA ILE A 77 21.33 1.73 -19.83
C ILE A 77 20.61 0.89 -18.74
N ILE A 78 20.51 -0.41 -19.01
CA ILE A 78 19.91 -1.36 -18.07
C ILE A 78 20.92 -1.64 -16.96
N VAL A 79 20.52 -1.38 -15.71
CA VAL A 79 21.29 -1.74 -14.53
C VAL A 79 21.18 -3.26 -14.32
N GLN A 80 22.32 -3.93 -14.23
CA GLN A 80 22.37 -5.36 -13.95
C GLN A 80 22.05 -5.58 -12.46
N ASP A 81 21.03 -6.37 -12.19
CA ASP A 81 20.71 -6.82 -10.84
C ASP A 81 21.06 -8.32 -10.74
N ASP A 82 22.19 -8.61 -10.15
CA ASP A 82 22.67 -10.00 -9.97
C ASP A 82 21.97 -10.70 -8.80
N GLY A 83 21.08 -10.00 -8.10
CA GLY A 83 20.34 -10.52 -6.93
C GLY A 83 21.24 -10.79 -5.70
N GLU A 84 22.51 -10.47 -5.77
CA GLU A 84 23.43 -10.60 -4.65
C GLU A 84 23.20 -9.47 -3.63
N ASN A 85 23.18 -9.84 -2.35
CA ASN A 85 23.21 -8.91 -1.24
C ASN A 85 24.62 -8.88 -0.65
N PRO A 86 25.47 -7.94 -1.03
CA PRO A 86 26.80 -7.81 -0.45
C PRO A 86 26.70 -7.46 1.04
N GLN A 87 27.63 -7.94 1.84
CA GLN A 87 27.74 -7.55 3.23
C GLN A 87 28.10 -6.06 3.35
N ALA A 88 27.71 -5.43 4.44
CA ALA A 88 28.10 -4.05 4.72
C ALA A 88 29.64 -3.93 4.73
N PRO A 89 30.22 -2.96 4.02
CA PRO A 89 31.67 -2.79 3.98
C PRO A 89 32.22 -2.35 5.34
N LEU A 90 33.48 -2.67 5.59
CA LEU A 90 34.21 -2.16 6.75
C LEU A 90 34.36 -0.63 6.64
N PRO A 91 34.60 0.09 7.73
CA PRO A 91 34.81 1.55 7.69
C PRO A 91 35.98 1.99 6.78
N LYS A 92 36.99 1.15 6.58
CA LYS A 92 38.08 1.41 5.65
C LYS A 92 37.59 1.36 4.19
N ASP A 93 36.82 0.34 3.87
CA ASP A 93 36.28 0.16 2.52
C ASP A 93 35.27 1.26 2.16
N MET A 94 34.63 1.85 3.17
CA MET A 94 33.76 3.02 2.99
C MET A 94 34.52 4.21 2.42
N ILE A 95 35.73 4.49 2.94
CA ILE A 95 36.55 5.61 2.45
C ILE A 95 36.96 5.38 1.01
N ASP A 96 37.36 4.17 0.68
CA ASP A 96 37.74 3.79 -0.70
C ASP A 96 36.53 3.93 -1.65
N LEU A 97 35.36 3.48 -1.23
CA LEU A 97 34.13 3.63 -2.00
C LEU A 97 33.73 5.09 -2.22
N GLU A 98 33.84 5.93 -1.18
CA GLU A 98 33.58 7.36 -1.26
C GLU A 98 34.49 8.03 -2.30
N VAL A 99 35.79 7.74 -2.27
CA VAL A 99 36.76 8.27 -3.24
C VAL A 99 36.43 7.84 -4.66
N VAL A 100 36.06 6.58 -4.86
CA VAL A 100 35.67 6.06 -6.18
C VAL A 100 34.42 6.75 -6.70
N LEU A 101 33.41 6.92 -5.86
CA LEU A 101 32.14 7.56 -6.24
C LEU A 101 32.30 9.05 -6.50
N GLU A 102 33.06 9.76 -5.69
CA GLU A 102 33.36 11.19 -5.89
C GLU A 102 34.12 11.43 -7.19
N LYS A 103 35.10 10.58 -7.47
CA LYS A 103 35.86 10.64 -8.72
C LYS A 103 34.96 10.38 -9.92
N LEU A 104 34.12 9.37 -9.84
CA LEU A 104 33.19 9.04 -10.91
C LEU A 104 32.16 10.16 -11.16
N GLU A 105 31.65 10.78 -10.09
CA GLU A 105 30.76 11.95 -10.22
C GLU A 105 31.47 13.12 -10.88
N HIS A 106 32.69 13.41 -10.44
CA HIS A 106 33.47 14.51 -10.99
C HIS A 106 33.76 14.30 -12.47
N ASP A 107 34.27 13.11 -12.84
CA ASP A 107 34.60 12.75 -14.23
C ASP A 107 33.33 12.85 -15.12
N LEU A 108 32.20 12.34 -14.65
CA LEU A 108 30.93 12.42 -15.40
C LEU A 108 30.42 13.86 -15.55
N ARG A 109 30.52 14.66 -14.51
CA ARG A 109 30.12 16.07 -14.58
C ARG A 109 30.98 16.85 -15.56
N GLU A 110 32.29 16.61 -15.52
CA GLU A 110 33.23 17.20 -16.49
C GLU A 110 32.89 16.79 -17.92
N VAL A 111 32.67 15.50 -18.15
CA VAL A 111 32.28 14.98 -19.47
C VAL A 111 30.94 15.58 -19.93
N ASN A 112 29.96 15.67 -19.07
CA ASN A 112 28.67 16.27 -19.39
C ASN A 112 28.80 17.77 -19.73
N GLN A 113 29.62 18.51 -18.99
CA GLN A 113 29.85 19.92 -19.25
C GLN A 113 30.59 20.11 -20.56
N ASN A 114 31.62 19.29 -20.83
CA ASN A 114 32.35 19.30 -22.09
C ASN A 114 31.45 18.96 -23.28
N GLN A 115 30.59 17.94 -23.11
CA GLN A 115 29.62 17.55 -24.14
C GLN A 115 28.62 18.70 -24.42
N GLN A 116 28.15 19.38 -23.38
CA GLN A 116 27.25 20.52 -23.53
C GLN A 116 27.94 21.67 -24.29
N THR A 117 29.18 21.97 -23.94
CA THR A 117 29.99 22.97 -24.66
C THR A 117 30.23 22.59 -26.13
N LEU A 118 30.56 21.31 -26.38
CA LEU A 118 30.73 20.81 -27.73
C LEU A 118 29.44 20.85 -28.55
N LYS A 119 28.30 20.51 -27.95
CA LYS A 119 26.97 20.61 -28.59
C LYS A 119 26.63 22.07 -28.91
N GLN A 120 26.96 23.01 -28.01
CA GLN A 120 26.77 24.43 -28.28
C GLN A 120 27.60 24.91 -29.45
N ASN A 121 28.89 24.54 -29.49
CA ASN A 121 29.78 24.87 -30.61
C ASN A 121 29.30 24.24 -31.94
N PHE A 122 28.80 23.00 -31.86
CA PHE A 122 28.21 22.31 -33.00
C PHE A 122 26.99 23.05 -33.55
N LEU A 123 26.12 23.52 -32.65
CA LEU A 123 24.96 24.32 -33.01
C LEU A 123 25.36 25.62 -33.72
N GLU A 124 26.33 26.35 -33.14
CA GLU A 124 26.83 27.60 -33.72
C GLU A 124 27.44 27.38 -35.10
N LEU A 125 28.26 26.33 -35.27
CA LEU A 125 28.83 26.00 -36.57
C LEU A 125 27.76 25.53 -37.57
N THR A 126 26.75 24.84 -37.16
CA THR A 126 25.64 24.42 -38.01
C THR A 126 24.80 25.61 -38.45
N GLU A 127 24.53 26.55 -37.55
CA GLU A 127 23.87 27.80 -37.85
C GLU A 127 24.67 28.60 -38.88
N LEU A 128 26.00 28.71 -38.69
CA LEU A 128 26.88 29.39 -39.60
C LEU A 128 26.92 28.73 -40.99
N LYS A 129 26.92 27.40 -41.06
CA LYS A 129 26.84 26.65 -42.30
C LYS A 129 25.58 26.96 -43.08
N HIS A 130 24.43 26.92 -42.41
CA HIS A 130 23.15 27.24 -43.03
C HIS A 130 23.07 28.72 -43.44
N LEU A 131 23.62 29.61 -42.62
CA LEU A 131 23.69 31.01 -42.93
C LEU A 131 24.55 31.27 -44.20
N LEU A 132 25.72 30.67 -44.28
CA LEU A 132 26.60 30.81 -45.43
C LEU A 132 25.98 30.23 -46.70
N LYS A 133 25.32 29.07 -46.61
CA LYS A 133 24.59 28.47 -47.73
C LYS A 133 23.48 29.38 -48.24
N LYS A 134 22.62 29.84 -47.35
CA LYS A 134 21.48 30.72 -47.70
C LYS A 134 21.94 32.10 -48.19
N THR A 135 23.04 32.62 -47.67
CA THR A 135 23.63 33.86 -48.12
C THR A 135 24.20 33.70 -49.52
N GLN A 136 24.86 32.59 -49.80
CA GLN A 136 25.38 32.29 -51.13
C GLN A 136 24.25 32.12 -52.15
N ASP A 137 23.23 31.31 -51.85
CA ASP A 137 22.03 31.12 -52.69
C ASP A 137 21.35 32.45 -53.00
N PHE A 138 21.39 33.35 -52.03
CA PHE A 138 20.78 34.67 -52.10
C PHE A 138 21.52 35.58 -53.10
N PHE A 139 22.85 35.65 -52.99
CA PHE A 139 23.65 36.45 -53.91
C PHE A 139 23.75 35.84 -55.32
N GLU A 140 23.69 34.53 -55.46
CA GLU A 140 23.64 33.84 -56.76
C GLU A 140 22.32 34.08 -57.50
N THR A 141 21.20 34.10 -56.75
CA THR A 141 19.88 34.40 -57.33
C THR A 141 19.79 35.85 -57.82
N GLU A 142 20.40 36.80 -57.10
CA GLU A 142 20.44 38.17 -57.55
C GLU A 142 21.40 38.39 -58.74
N ALA A 143 22.52 37.65 -58.75
CA ALA A 143 23.44 37.71 -59.93
C ALA A 143 22.78 37.18 -61.20
N ASN A 144 22.01 36.05 -61.06
CA ASN A 144 21.29 35.51 -62.22
C ASN A 144 20.13 36.42 -62.68
N LEU A 145 19.45 37.11 -61.74
CA LEU A 145 18.42 38.10 -62.12
C LEU A 145 19.01 39.36 -62.83
N THR A 146 20.23 39.71 -62.47
CA THR A 146 20.94 40.84 -63.17
C THR A 146 21.50 40.36 -64.54
N GLU A 147 21.86 39.13 -64.71
CA GLU A 147 22.25 38.61 -66.05
C GLU A 147 21.07 38.52 -67.02
N ASP A 148 19.88 38.17 -66.56
CA ASP A 148 18.67 38.14 -67.40
C ASP A 148 18.13 39.54 -67.77
N PHE A 149 18.54 40.57 -67.05
CA PHE A 149 18.10 41.98 -67.29
C PHE A 149 19.03 42.77 -68.26
N PHE A 150 20.26 42.26 -68.44
CA PHE A 150 21.22 42.94 -69.35
C PHE A 150 21.35 42.17 -70.67
N SER A 151 20.53 42.58 -71.61
CA SER A 151 20.79 42.25 -73.01
C SER A 151 22.13 42.86 -73.47
N GLU A 152 22.80 42.18 -74.41
CA GLU A 152 24.17 42.45 -74.95
C GLU A 152 24.47 43.94 -75.30
N ASP A 153 23.46 44.82 -75.48
CA ASP A 153 23.68 46.22 -75.84
C ASP A 153 24.09 47.16 -74.71
N THR A 154 23.97 46.73 -73.44
CA THR A 154 24.34 47.51 -72.24
C THR A 154 25.76 47.27 -71.74
N MET A 155 26.45 46.26 -72.20
CA MET A 155 27.78 45.95 -71.76
C MET A 155 28.83 47.01 -72.08
N HIS A 156 28.70 47.66 -73.26
CA HIS A 156 29.63 48.70 -73.65
C HIS A 156 29.50 50.04 -72.90
N LEU A 157 28.36 50.31 -72.30
CA LEU A 157 28.11 51.47 -71.45
C LEU A 157 28.60 51.26 -70.03
N LEU A 158 28.61 49.98 -69.53
CA LEU A 158 29.08 49.65 -68.16
C LEU A 158 30.59 49.67 -68.05
N GLU A 159 31.32 49.32 -69.16
CA GLU A 159 32.79 49.41 -69.19
C GLU A 159 33.28 50.88 -69.10
N LEU A 160 32.52 51.83 -69.63
CA LEU A 160 32.83 53.22 -69.51
C LEU A 160 32.50 53.82 -68.13
N GLN A 161 31.52 53.25 -67.41
CA GLN A 161 31.16 53.70 -66.02
C GLN A 161 32.10 53.14 -64.99
N THR A 162 32.67 51.96 -65.19
CA THR A 162 33.63 51.37 -64.23
C THR A 162 34.98 52.08 -64.28
N ALA A 163 35.33 52.79 -65.34
CA ALA A 163 36.58 53.56 -65.36
C ALA A 163 36.50 54.95 -64.64
N THR A 164 35.32 55.42 -64.30
CA THR A 164 35.11 56.70 -63.61
C THR A 164 34.61 56.55 -62.17
N ALA A 165 34.34 55.38 -61.69
CA ALA A 165 33.85 55.11 -60.28
C ALA A 165 34.94 54.81 -59.33
N VAL A 166 35.98 55.64 -59.21
CA VAL A 166 37.02 55.58 -58.21
C VAL A 166 36.65 56.38 -56.93
N ILE A 167 35.46 56.96 -56.85
CA ILE A 167 34.95 57.60 -55.63
C ILE A 167 33.49 57.25 -55.44
N ALA A 168 33.21 56.09 -54.76
CA ALA A 168 31.90 55.82 -54.21
C ALA A 168 31.99 55.85 -52.71
N PRO A 169 31.57 56.93 -52.03
CA PRO A 169 31.33 56.87 -50.57
C PRO A 169 29.99 56.17 -50.36
N GLY A 170 30.00 54.93 -50.06
CA GLY A 170 28.80 54.24 -49.64
C GLY A 170 28.80 52.74 -49.94
N ARG A 171 29.78 52.00 -49.51
CA ARG A 171 29.66 50.54 -49.42
C ARG A 171 28.49 50.21 -48.51
N LEU A 172 27.50 49.52 -49.06
CA LEU A 172 26.45 48.94 -48.28
C LEU A 172 27.06 47.86 -47.38
N GLY A 173 27.05 48.16 -46.06
CA GLY A 173 27.42 47.13 -45.10
C GLY A 173 26.23 46.18 -44.92
N PHE A 174 26.49 44.94 -44.57
CA PHE A 174 25.47 44.00 -44.20
C PHE A 174 25.84 43.24 -42.94
N ILE A 175 24.81 42.84 -42.20
CA ILE A 175 24.92 41.96 -41.02
C ILE A 175 24.04 40.75 -41.31
N ALA A 176 24.61 39.56 -41.15
CA ALA A 176 23.90 38.31 -41.30
C ALA A 176 23.82 37.59 -39.91
N GLY A 177 22.69 37.01 -39.65
CA GLY A 177 22.48 36.33 -38.39
C GLY A 177 21.31 35.32 -38.40
N VAL A 178 21.12 34.68 -37.27
CA VAL A 178 20.07 33.68 -37.08
C VAL A 178 19.22 34.10 -35.87
N ILE A 179 17.91 34.02 -36.01
CA ILE A 179 16.93 34.33 -34.92
C ILE A 179 15.86 33.24 -34.87
N ARG A 180 15.25 33.06 -33.71
CA ARG A 180 14.09 32.15 -33.55
C ARG A 180 12.92 32.66 -34.38
N ARG A 181 12.23 31.75 -35.09
CA ARG A 181 11.10 32.07 -35.97
C ARG A 181 10.00 32.86 -35.25
N GLU A 182 9.73 32.53 -34.00
CA GLU A 182 8.68 33.21 -33.21
C GLU A 182 8.95 34.69 -32.97
N ARG A 183 10.21 35.10 -32.91
CA ARG A 183 10.63 36.48 -32.66
C ARG A 183 10.85 37.31 -33.94
N MET A 184 10.80 36.66 -35.09
CA MET A 184 11.15 37.27 -36.35
C MET A 184 10.25 38.46 -36.71
N ALA A 185 8.94 38.28 -36.56
CA ALA A 185 7.96 39.35 -36.89
C ALA A 185 8.13 40.60 -36.00
N ALA A 186 8.36 40.40 -34.72
CA ALA A 186 8.62 41.48 -33.77
C ALA A 186 9.95 42.16 -34.03
N PHE A 187 10.97 41.39 -34.35
CA PHE A 187 12.30 41.86 -34.73
C PHE A 187 12.25 42.75 -35.98
N GLU A 188 11.58 42.32 -37.02
CA GLU A 188 11.42 43.07 -38.29
C GLU A 188 10.72 44.42 -38.08
N ARG A 189 9.64 44.42 -37.31
CA ARG A 189 8.88 45.65 -36.98
C ARG A 189 9.72 46.65 -36.17
N LEU A 190 10.46 46.17 -35.18
CA LEU A 190 11.29 47.04 -34.37
C LEU A 190 12.47 47.58 -35.17
N LEU A 191 13.10 46.74 -35.96
CA LEU A 191 14.22 47.11 -36.84
C LEU A 191 13.81 48.24 -37.81
N TRP A 192 12.67 48.05 -38.50
CA TRP A 192 12.10 49.08 -39.39
C TRP A 192 11.82 50.42 -38.72
N ARG A 193 11.20 50.39 -37.56
CA ARG A 193 10.88 51.58 -36.76
C ARG A 193 12.11 52.27 -36.23
N ALA A 194 13.05 51.54 -35.65
CA ALA A 194 14.25 52.07 -35.03
C ALA A 194 15.22 52.71 -36.06
N CYS A 195 15.29 52.13 -37.25
CA CYS A 195 16.15 52.59 -38.33
C CYS A 195 15.44 53.53 -39.32
N ARG A 196 14.17 53.91 -39.09
CA ARG A 196 13.37 54.84 -39.90
C ARG A 196 13.32 54.48 -41.41
N GLY A 197 13.26 53.15 -41.71
CA GLY A 197 13.18 52.64 -43.05
C GLY A 197 14.51 52.65 -43.84
N ASN A 198 15.62 53.04 -43.27
CA ASN A 198 16.94 53.06 -43.90
C ASN A 198 17.68 51.72 -43.88
N VAL A 199 16.96 50.63 -43.66
CA VAL A 199 17.50 49.30 -43.55
C VAL A 199 16.65 48.36 -44.36
N TYR A 200 17.28 47.50 -45.16
CA TYR A 200 16.62 46.43 -45.91
C TYR A 200 16.95 45.09 -45.30
N MET A 201 15.92 44.32 -44.97
CA MET A 201 16.07 42.99 -44.39
C MET A 201 15.49 41.93 -45.33
N LYS A 202 16.25 40.88 -45.54
CA LYS A 202 15.78 39.66 -46.20
C LYS A 202 15.92 38.47 -45.28
N GLN A 203 14.88 37.65 -45.24
CA GLN A 203 14.81 36.50 -44.39
C GLN A 203 14.62 35.22 -45.21
N SER A 204 15.14 34.12 -44.69
CA SER A 204 14.91 32.79 -45.23
C SER A 204 14.71 31.81 -44.10
N GLU A 205 13.81 30.90 -44.27
CA GLU A 205 13.56 29.86 -43.29
C GLU A 205 14.62 28.76 -43.36
N MET A 206 15.05 28.27 -42.20
CA MET A 206 15.88 27.07 -42.13
C MET A 206 14.99 25.84 -42.32
N GLU A 207 15.42 24.94 -43.20
CA GLU A 207 14.65 23.71 -43.51
C GLU A 207 14.71 22.66 -42.42
N VAL A 208 15.76 22.69 -41.59
CA VAL A 208 16.02 21.70 -40.55
C VAL A 208 15.83 22.36 -39.19
N PRO A 209 14.95 21.85 -38.30
CA PRO A 209 14.89 22.33 -36.93
C PRO A 209 16.20 22.00 -36.22
N LEU A 210 16.66 22.92 -35.36
CA LEU A 210 17.89 22.74 -34.58
C LEU A 210 17.54 22.48 -33.15
N GLU A 211 18.19 21.48 -32.56
CA GLU A 211 18.04 21.14 -31.14
C GLU A 211 18.85 22.12 -30.28
N ASP A 212 18.16 22.76 -29.32
CA ASP A 212 18.82 23.63 -28.33
C ASP A 212 19.48 22.75 -27.25
N PRO A 213 20.81 22.79 -27.11
CA PRO A 213 21.53 21.94 -26.17
C PRO A 213 21.19 22.20 -24.70
N SER A 214 20.57 23.35 -24.39
CA SER A 214 20.19 23.70 -23.01
C SER A 214 18.82 23.14 -22.60
N THR A 215 17.87 23.09 -23.56
CA THR A 215 16.49 22.69 -23.32
C THR A 215 16.10 21.36 -23.95
N LEU A 216 16.95 20.81 -24.82
CA LEU A 216 16.70 19.59 -25.62
C LEU A 216 15.41 19.67 -26.47
N VAL A 217 14.95 20.88 -26.77
CA VAL A 217 13.76 21.13 -27.58
C VAL A 217 14.19 21.56 -28.98
N GLU A 218 13.55 21.01 -30.00
CA GLU A 218 13.72 21.43 -31.39
C GLU A 218 13.18 22.84 -31.57
N VAL A 219 14.03 23.76 -32.00
CA VAL A 219 13.71 25.16 -32.22
C VAL A 219 13.83 25.47 -33.70
N GLN A 220 12.78 26.05 -34.24
CA GLN A 220 12.80 26.58 -35.63
C GLN A 220 13.46 27.98 -35.65
N LYS A 221 14.46 28.14 -36.52
CA LYS A 221 15.19 29.38 -36.65
C LYS A 221 15.11 29.89 -38.10
N ASN A 222 15.25 31.19 -38.26
CA ASN A 222 15.30 31.85 -39.56
C ASN A 222 16.63 32.58 -39.70
N VAL A 223 17.17 32.53 -40.92
CA VAL A 223 18.35 33.29 -41.30
C VAL A 223 17.90 34.66 -41.82
N PHE A 224 18.55 35.70 -41.37
CA PHE A 224 18.29 37.05 -41.84
C PHE A 224 19.57 37.73 -42.30
N ILE A 225 19.44 38.61 -43.29
CA ILE A 225 20.50 39.49 -43.77
C ILE A 225 19.94 40.90 -43.75
N ILE A 226 20.65 41.83 -43.13
CA ILE A 226 20.27 43.21 -42.99
C ILE A 226 21.28 44.07 -43.71
N PHE A 227 20.83 44.85 -44.70
CA PHE A 227 21.65 45.80 -45.41
C PHE A 227 21.43 47.21 -44.84
N PHE A 228 22.51 47.92 -44.58
CA PHE A 228 22.51 49.25 -44.03
C PHE A 228 23.66 50.11 -44.61
N GLN A 229 23.54 51.41 -44.47
CA GLN A 229 24.57 52.36 -44.86
C GLN A 229 25.02 53.22 -43.68
N GLY A 230 26.30 53.13 -43.35
CA GLY A 230 26.94 53.94 -42.29
C GLY A 230 27.11 53.21 -40.93
N GLU A 231 28.16 53.52 -40.21
CA GLU A 231 28.57 52.88 -38.95
C GLU A 231 27.58 53.10 -37.80
N GLN A 232 26.87 54.23 -37.80
CA GLN A 232 25.89 54.52 -36.76
C GLN A 232 24.69 53.56 -36.81
N LEU A 233 24.23 53.21 -38.01
CA LEU A 233 23.19 52.21 -38.20
C LEU A 233 23.66 50.82 -37.83
N ARG A 234 24.93 50.52 -38.11
CA ARG A 234 25.55 49.27 -37.73
C ARG A 234 25.45 49.01 -36.22
N HIS A 235 25.82 50.02 -35.42
CA HIS A 235 25.69 49.93 -33.96
C HIS A 235 24.27 49.77 -33.50
N LYS A 236 23.32 50.44 -34.10
CA LYS A 236 21.90 50.34 -33.75
C LYS A 236 21.37 48.95 -34.07
N VAL A 237 21.65 48.47 -35.25
CA VAL A 237 21.24 47.11 -35.72
C VAL A 237 21.82 46.05 -34.82
N LYS A 238 23.11 46.16 -34.47
CA LYS A 238 23.78 45.23 -33.58
C LYS A 238 23.10 45.19 -32.20
N LYS A 239 22.78 46.36 -31.61
CA LYS A 239 22.09 46.47 -30.34
C LYS A 239 20.68 45.87 -30.39
N ILE A 240 19.97 46.01 -31.50
CA ILE A 240 18.65 45.41 -31.68
C ILE A 240 18.78 43.90 -31.80
N CYS A 241 19.78 43.38 -32.53
CA CYS A 241 20.04 41.96 -32.61
C CYS A 241 20.38 41.36 -31.24
N ASP A 242 21.18 42.04 -30.42
CA ASP A 242 21.51 41.60 -29.04
C ASP A 242 20.26 41.60 -28.15
N GLY A 243 19.40 42.61 -28.29
CA GLY A 243 18.14 42.70 -27.52
C GLY A 243 17.14 41.56 -27.82
N PHE A 244 17.10 41.08 -29.06
CA PHE A 244 16.28 39.93 -29.44
C PHE A 244 16.98 38.59 -29.29
N ARG A 245 18.22 38.58 -28.79
CA ARG A 245 19.05 37.39 -28.68
C ARG A 245 19.23 36.70 -30.05
N ALA A 246 19.38 37.50 -31.09
CA ALA A 246 19.74 37.03 -32.40
C ALA A 246 21.26 36.80 -32.47
N THR A 247 21.69 35.66 -32.95
CA THR A 247 23.13 35.38 -33.10
C THR A 247 23.62 35.96 -34.42
N VAL A 248 24.58 36.90 -34.32
CA VAL A 248 25.21 37.51 -35.49
C VAL A 248 26.51 36.81 -35.83
N TYR A 249 26.66 36.39 -37.07
CA TYR A 249 27.86 35.68 -37.51
C TYR A 249 28.67 36.54 -38.52
N PRO A 250 29.99 36.45 -38.53
CA PRO A 250 30.81 37.09 -39.52
C PRO A 250 30.57 36.44 -40.91
N CYS A 251 30.18 37.22 -41.85
CA CYS A 251 29.99 36.78 -43.23
C CYS A 251 30.88 37.62 -44.16
N PRO A 252 31.83 36.99 -44.92
CA PRO A 252 32.69 37.71 -45.83
C PRO A 252 31.91 38.33 -47.02
N GLU A 253 32.38 39.44 -47.51
CA GLU A 253 31.77 40.12 -48.70
C GLU A 253 32.07 39.40 -49.99
N SER A 254 33.28 38.77 -50.14
CA SER A 254 33.69 38.05 -51.30
C SER A 254 33.07 36.65 -51.44
N ALA A 255 32.60 36.28 -52.58
CA ALA A 255 32.04 34.97 -52.88
C ALA A 255 33.06 33.83 -52.70
N ASN A 256 34.30 34.05 -53.02
CA ASN A 256 35.37 33.07 -52.84
C ASN A 256 35.70 32.84 -51.36
N GLU A 257 35.79 33.91 -50.58
CA GLU A 257 36.02 33.84 -49.18
C GLU A 257 34.83 33.13 -48.43
N ARG A 258 33.58 33.37 -48.88
CA ARG A 258 32.43 32.64 -48.37
C ARG A 258 32.50 31.14 -48.66
N ARG A 259 32.94 30.75 -49.85
CA ARG A 259 33.11 29.33 -50.21
C ARG A 259 34.23 28.67 -49.41
N GLU A 260 35.35 29.36 -49.23
CA GLU A 260 36.42 28.84 -48.37
C GLU A 260 36.00 28.72 -46.93
N MET A 261 35.28 29.71 -46.42
CA MET A 261 34.72 29.64 -45.06
C MET A 261 33.71 28.52 -44.91
N ALA A 262 32.83 28.31 -45.88
CA ALA A 262 31.87 27.22 -45.89
C ALA A 262 32.54 25.86 -45.90
N ALA A 263 33.61 25.69 -46.69
CA ALA A 263 34.39 24.46 -46.69
C ALA A 263 35.10 24.24 -45.35
N GLY A 264 35.71 25.26 -44.78
CA GLY A 264 36.32 25.20 -43.44
C GLY A 264 35.34 24.89 -42.33
N VAL A 265 34.15 25.48 -42.36
CA VAL A 265 33.07 25.18 -41.40
C VAL A 265 32.56 23.76 -41.56
N LYS A 266 32.43 23.25 -42.79
CA LYS A 266 32.02 21.87 -43.02
C LYS A 266 33.03 20.88 -42.41
N THR A 267 34.31 21.10 -42.64
CA THR A 267 35.37 20.27 -42.06
C THR A 267 35.35 20.32 -40.54
N ARG A 268 35.19 21.51 -39.96
CA ARG A 268 35.09 21.64 -38.49
C ARG A 268 33.86 20.95 -37.90
N ILE A 269 32.73 20.98 -38.63
CA ILE A 269 31.52 20.26 -38.22
C ILE A 269 31.76 18.76 -38.25
N GLU A 270 32.40 18.23 -39.26
CA GLU A 270 32.76 16.80 -39.36
C GLU A 270 33.72 16.39 -38.24
N ASP A 271 34.75 17.17 -37.97
CA ASP A 271 35.68 16.94 -36.84
C ASP A 271 34.97 16.99 -35.48
N LEU A 272 34.13 18.00 -35.29
CA LEU A 272 33.38 18.16 -34.03
C LEU A 272 32.36 17.04 -33.82
N ASN A 273 31.70 16.58 -34.86
CA ASN A 273 30.80 15.43 -34.81
C ASN A 273 31.56 14.15 -34.45
N THR A 274 32.76 13.97 -34.98
CA THR A 274 33.61 12.84 -34.59
C THR A 274 33.99 12.90 -33.11
N VAL A 275 34.36 14.09 -32.62
CA VAL A 275 34.68 14.31 -31.17
C VAL A 275 33.47 14.10 -30.29
N LEU A 276 32.29 14.59 -30.71
CA LEU A 276 31.05 14.36 -29.98
C LEU A 276 30.70 12.87 -29.86
N ASN A 277 30.80 12.13 -30.97
CA ASN A 277 30.54 10.69 -30.98
C ASN A 277 31.55 9.92 -30.11
N GLN A 278 32.81 10.33 -30.12
CA GLN A 278 33.83 9.74 -29.24
C GLN A 278 33.53 10.04 -27.75
N THR A 279 33.15 11.27 -27.44
CA THR A 279 32.81 11.67 -26.09
C THR A 279 31.57 10.93 -25.58
N GLU A 280 30.56 10.79 -26.42
CA GLU A 280 29.35 10.04 -26.09
C GLU A 280 29.64 8.55 -25.91
N SER A 281 30.46 7.96 -26.78
CA SER A 281 30.89 6.57 -26.65
C SER A 281 31.70 6.34 -25.37
N HIS A 282 32.56 7.28 -25.02
CA HIS A 282 33.33 7.22 -23.75
C HIS A 282 32.42 7.33 -22.56
N ARG A 283 31.51 8.32 -22.54
CA ARG A 283 30.52 8.48 -21.48
C ARG A 283 29.67 7.23 -21.31
N ARG A 284 29.15 6.68 -22.40
CA ARG A 284 28.34 5.47 -22.37
C ARG A 284 29.10 4.25 -21.85
N ARG A 285 30.37 4.10 -22.21
CA ARG A 285 31.22 3.02 -21.69
C ARG A 285 31.46 3.16 -20.21
N VAL A 286 31.75 4.35 -19.71
CA VAL A 286 31.92 4.61 -18.27
C VAL A 286 30.65 4.30 -17.51
N LEU A 287 29.50 4.73 -18.02
CA LEU A 287 28.20 4.43 -17.40
C LEU A 287 27.87 2.94 -17.44
N GLN A 288 28.21 2.23 -18.51
CA GLN A 288 28.00 0.77 -18.59
C GLN A 288 28.85 -0.01 -17.57
N GLU A 289 30.09 0.40 -17.35
CA GLU A 289 30.92 -0.19 -16.31
C GLU A 289 30.40 0.13 -14.91
N ALA A 290 29.95 1.35 -14.69
CA ALA A 290 29.31 1.73 -13.43
C ALA A 290 28.00 1.00 -13.20
N ALA A 291 27.21 0.73 -14.26
CA ALA A 291 25.96 0.01 -14.16
C ALA A 291 26.10 -1.42 -13.61
N LYS A 292 27.22 -2.08 -13.87
CA LYS A 292 27.50 -3.41 -13.35
C LYS A 292 27.57 -3.45 -11.82
N ASN A 293 28.07 -2.38 -11.22
CA ASN A 293 28.32 -2.30 -9.77
C ASN A 293 27.33 -1.39 -9.03
N LEU A 294 26.49 -0.66 -9.75
CA LEU A 294 25.59 0.33 -9.15
C LEU A 294 24.70 -0.25 -8.06
N ARG A 295 24.09 -1.39 -8.33
CA ARG A 295 23.22 -2.07 -7.36
C ARG A 295 23.96 -2.46 -6.09
N ASN A 296 25.15 -3.01 -6.23
CA ASN A 296 26.00 -3.38 -5.10
C ASN A 296 26.40 -2.17 -4.26
N TRP A 297 26.74 -1.07 -4.91
CA TRP A 297 27.06 0.18 -4.23
C TRP A 297 25.85 0.76 -3.49
N GLN A 298 24.68 0.74 -4.12
CA GLN A 298 23.45 1.19 -3.47
C GLN A 298 23.15 0.38 -2.22
N VAL A 299 23.25 -0.94 -2.28
CA VAL A 299 23.03 -1.82 -1.14
C VAL A 299 24.04 -1.54 -0.03
N LYS A 300 25.32 -1.44 -0.38
CA LYS A 300 26.40 -1.15 0.59
C LYS A 300 26.18 0.20 1.27
N VAL A 301 25.85 1.25 0.53
CA VAL A 301 25.64 2.59 1.09
C VAL A 301 24.41 2.63 1.99
N LYS A 302 23.31 1.99 1.59
CA LYS A 302 22.11 1.89 2.44
C LYS A 302 22.39 1.16 3.74
N LYS A 303 23.11 0.04 3.67
CA LYS A 303 23.51 -0.72 4.86
C LYS A 303 24.40 0.10 5.80
N MET A 304 25.40 0.79 5.27
CA MET A 304 26.26 1.68 6.06
C MET A 304 25.49 2.79 6.74
N LYS A 305 24.60 3.46 6.01
CA LYS A 305 23.75 4.52 6.56
C LYS A 305 22.88 3.99 7.70
N ALA A 306 22.27 2.82 7.51
CA ALA A 306 21.46 2.19 8.54
C ALA A 306 22.26 1.82 9.79
N ILE A 307 23.47 1.30 9.63
CA ILE A 307 24.35 0.96 10.74
C ILE A 307 24.75 2.20 11.53
N TYR A 308 25.17 3.26 10.88
CA TYR A 308 25.53 4.50 11.56
C TYR A 308 24.35 5.20 12.22
N HIS A 309 23.18 5.13 11.58
CA HIS A 309 21.94 5.64 12.19
C HIS A 309 21.61 4.86 13.47
N THR A 310 21.74 3.54 13.45
CA THR A 310 21.53 2.70 14.63
C THR A 310 22.57 2.98 15.72
N LEU A 311 23.83 3.20 15.35
CA LEU A 311 24.87 3.59 16.30
C LEU A 311 24.58 4.93 16.99
N ASN A 312 23.93 5.85 16.31
CA ASN A 312 23.50 7.13 16.91
C ASN A 312 22.41 6.96 17.98
N LEU A 313 21.66 5.85 17.95
CA LEU A 313 20.66 5.52 18.97
C LEU A 313 21.30 5.01 20.27
N CYS A 314 22.56 4.56 20.20
CA CYS A 314 23.27 3.98 21.32
C CYS A 314 23.96 5.06 22.15
N ASN A 315 24.07 4.84 23.45
CA ASN A 315 24.84 5.70 24.34
C ASN A 315 26.31 5.30 24.35
N ILE A 316 27.20 6.27 24.36
CA ILE A 316 28.65 6.03 24.36
C ILE A 316 29.26 6.54 25.66
N ASP A 317 29.86 5.63 26.39
CA ASP A 317 30.74 5.98 27.52
C ASP A 317 32.15 6.27 27.00
N VAL A 318 32.47 7.55 26.93
CA VAL A 318 33.81 8.01 26.47
C VAL A 318 34.93 7.54 27.38
N THR A 319 34.63 7.39 28.67
CA THR A 319 35.61 7.01 29.69
C THR A 319 36.07 5.56 29.55
N GLN A 320 35.16 4.68 29.22
CA GLN A 320 35.41 3.24 29.09
C GLN A 320 35.53 2.76 27.64
N GLN A 321 35.39 3.66 26.67
CA GLN A 321 35.37 3.34 25.24
C GLN A 321 34.36 2.22 24.91
N CYS A 322 33.23 2.23 25.61
CA CYS A 322 32.18 1.23 25.53
C CYS A 322 30.91 1.87 24.97
N LEU A 323 30.23 1.15 24.11
CA LEU A 323 28.95 1.52 23.56
C LEU A 323 27.87 0.72 24.29
N ILE A 324 26.87 1.43 24.82
CA ILE A 324 25.76 0.84 25.55
C ILE A 324 24.50 0.96 24.69
N ALA A 325 23.84 -0.14 24.43
CA ALA A 325 22.58 -0.19 23.69
C ALA A 325 21.54 -0.98 24.50
N GLU A 326 20.32 -0.49 24.51
CA GLU A 326 19.16 -1.24 25.00
C GLU A 326 18.33 -1.72 23.83
N THR A 327 18.04 -3.01 23.82
CA THR A 327 17.37 -3.63 22.69
C THR A 327 16.24 -4.56 23.15
N TRP A 328 15.16 -4.58 22.37
CA TRP A 328 14.13 -5.59 22.51
C TRP A 328 14.43 -6.75 21.58
N CYS A 329 14.41 -7.96 22.07
CA CYS A 329 14.61 -9.15 21.26
C CYS A 329 13.72 -10.31 21.73
N PRO A 330 13.36 -11.24 20.83
CA PRO A 330 12.65 -12.46 21.21
C PRO A 330 13.54 -13.36 22.06
N VAL A 331 12.98 -13.91 23.12
CA VAL A 331 13.71 -14.85 24.00
C VAL A 331 14.17 -16.10 23.26
N ALA A 332 13.37 -16.59 22.32
CA ALA A 332 13.68 -17.78 21.53
C ALA A 332 14.92 -17.63 20.63
N ASP A 333 15.27 -16.42 20.24
CA ASP A 333 16.38 -16.15 19.31
C ASP A 333 17.64 -15.63 19.99
N MET A 334 17.71 -15.67 21.33
CA MET A 334 18.88 -15.20 22.12
C MET A 334 20.18 -15.88 21.70
N ASP A 335 20.15 -17.18 21.43
CA ASP A 335 21.35 -17.92 21.04
C ASP A 335 21.85 -17.50 19.64
N ARG A 336 20.94 -17.25 18.72
CA ARG A 336 21.26 -16.73 17.40
C ARG A 336 21.89 -15.34 17.48
N ILE A 337 21.36 -14.48 18.35
CA ILE A 337 21.88 -13.13 18.59
C ILE A 337 23.28 -13.19 19.17
N LYS A 338 23.54 -14.04 20.16
CA LYS A 338 24.87 -14.25 20.73
C LYS A 338 25.87 -14.75 19.68
N LYS A 339 25.44 -15.69 18.84
CA LYS A 339 26.26 -16.18 17.73
C LYS A 339 26.60 -15.08 16.73
N ALA A 340 25.63 -14.23 16.36
CA ALA A 340 25.86 -13.10 15.47
C ALA A 340 26.84 -12.07 16.07
N LEU A 341 26.72 -11.78 17.36
CA LEU A 341 27.65 -10.92 18.07
C LEU A 341 29.10 -11.46 18.07
N ASN A 342 29.29 -12.76 18.28
CA ASN A 342 30.58 -13.41 18.19
C ASN A 342 31.16 -13.35 16.77
N GLN A 343 30.34 -13.56 15.75
CA GLN A 343 30.77 -13.38 14.35
C GLN A 343 31.21 -11.94 14.06
N GLY A 344 30.46 -10.97 14.57
CA GLY A 344 30.83 -9.56 14.46
C GLY A 344 32.15 -9.22 15.16
N LYS A 345 32.40 -9.80 16.33
CA LYS A 345 33.66 -9.70 17.04
C LYS A 345 34.81 -10.26 16.20
N GLU A 346 34.69 -11.47 15.69
CA GLU A 346 35.71 -12.12 14.84
C GLU A 346 36.01 -11.28 13.60
N ARG A 347 34.99 -10.74 12.96
CA ARG A 347 35.16 -9.89 11.79
C ARG A 347 35.86 -8.57 12.09
N SER A 348 35.65 -8.00 13.27
CA SER A 348 36.34 -6.77 13.71
C SER A 348 37.76 -6.99 14.17
N GLY A 349 38.12 -8.22 14.50
CA GLY A 349 39.43 -8.54 15.10
C GLY A 349 39.60 -8.09 16.55
N SER A 350 38.51 -7.74 17.23
CA SER A 350 38.55 -7.33 18.64
C SER A 350 38.85 -8.52 19.58
N SER A 351 39.59 -8.27 20.63
CA SER A 351 39.88 -9.27 21.67
C SER A 351 38.84 -9.32 22.79
N VAL A 352 37.96 -8.32 22.88
CA VAL A 352 36.96 -8.19 23.93
C VAL A 352 35.62 -8.79 23.47
N ASP A 353 35.04 -9.66 24.28
CA ASP A 353 33.74 -10.25 23.99
C ASP A 353 32.60 -9.23 24.20
N PRO A 354 31.63 -9.19 23.31
CA PRO A 354 30.41 -8.41 23.54
C PRO A 354 29.62 -9.00 24.70
N ILE A 355 29.14 -8.15 25.59
CA ILE A 355 28.36 -8.54 26.77
C ILE A 355 26.91 -8.21 26.52
N MET A 356 26.02 -9.21 26.64
CA MET A 356 24.60 -9.05 26.55
C MET A 356 23.92 -9.53 27.85
N THR A 357 23.28 -8.63 28.54
CA THR A 357 22.57 -8.91 29.79
C THR A 357 21.08 -8.65 29.65
N VAL A 358 20.26 -9.53 30.22
CA VAL A 358 18.82 -9.33 30.27
C VAL A 358 18.47 -8.40 31.42
N VAL A 359 17.75 -7.34 31.12
CA VAL A 359 17.30 -6.35 32.10
C VAL A 359 15.83 -6.58 32.41
N GLN A 360 15.50 -6.67 33.70
CA GLN A 360 14.09 -6.68 34.10
C GLN A 360 13.54 -5.26 34.04
N THR A 361 12.44 -5.09 33.31
CA THR A 361 11.76 -3.80 33.14
C THR A 361 10.27 -3.94 33.36
N GLN A 362 9.64 -2.86 33.81
CA GLN A 362 8.18 -2.77 33.92
C GLN A 362 7.53 -2.20 32.66
N MET A 363 8.32 -1.77 31.68
CA MET A 363 7.79 -1.23 30.42
C MET A 363 7.13 -2.36 29.60
N ALA A 364 6.06 -2.01 28.91
CA ALA A 364 5.37 -2.91 28.01
C ALA A 364 6.28 -3.28 26.80
N PRO A 365 6.60 -4.56 26.61
CA PRO A 365 7.37 -4.99 25.46
C PRO A 365 6.60 -4.78 24.15
N PRO A 366 7.30 -4.65 23.03
CA PRO A 366 6.66 -4.63 21.71
C PRO A 366 6.03 -5.99 21.39
N THR A 367 4.99 -5.98 20.59
CA THR A 367 4.29 -7.18 20.17
C THR A 367 4.88 -7.70 18.87
N PHE A 368 5.40 -8.91 18.92
CA PHE A 368 5.96 -9.60 17.76
C PHE A 368 5.18 -10.88 17.47
N ASN A 369 4.58 -10.93 16.28
CA ASN A 369 3.94 -12.12 15.74
C ASN A 369 4.75 -12.60 14.54
N ARG A 370 5.36 -13.76 14.64
CA ARG A 370 6.15 -14.35 13.56
C ARG A 370 5.22 -14.82 12.45
N THR A 371 5.46 -14.30 11.25
CA THR A 371 4.66 -14.63 10.08
C THR A 371 5.51 -15.26 8.98
N ASN A 372 4.87 -16.06 8.16
CA ASN A 372 5.46 -16.56 6.94
C ASN A 372 4.76 -15.93 5.72
N LYS A 373 5.15 -16.33 4.54
CA LYS A 373 4.59 -15.89 3.27
C LYS A 373 3.06 -16.04 3.16
N PHE A 374 2.52 -17.12 3.72
CA PHE A 374 1.08 -17.40 3.70
C PHE A 374 0.32 -16.57 4.75
N THR A 375 0.84 -16.50 5.97
CA THR A 375 0.15 -15.84 7.10
C THR A 375 0.34 -14.33 7.14
N ALA A 376 1.31 -13.78 6.41
CA ALA A 376 1.62 -12.35 6.44
C ALA A 376 0.42 -11.47 6.04
N GLY A 377 -0.34 -11.86 5.03
CA GLY A 377 -1.52 -11.12 4.59
C GLY A 377 -2.62 -11.07 5.64
N PHE A 378 -2.86 -12.17 6.33
CA PHE A 378 -3.86 -12.24 7.41
C PHE A 378 -3.43 -11.45 8.64
N GLN A 379 -2.15 -11.51 8.98
CA GLN A 379 -1.61 -10.72 10.08
C GLN A 379 -1.68 -9.22 9.79
N ASN A 380 -1.43 -8.80 8.56
CA ASN A 380 -1.57 -7.40 8.16
C ASN A 380 -3.01 -6.88 8.28
N ILE A 381 -4.01 -7.72 7.96
CA ILE A 381 -5.41 -7.37 8.16
C ILE A 381 -5.73 -7.15 9.64
N VAL A 382 -5.22 -8.00 10.51
CA VAL A 382 -5.42 -7.85 11.97
C VAL A 382 -4.70 -6.61 12.49
N ASP A 383 -3.47 -6.37 12.07
CA ASP A 383 -2.66 -5.22 12.49
C ASP A 383 -3.22 -3.89 11.99
N ALA A 384 -3.96 -3.88 10.88
CA ALA A 384 -4.65 -2.69 10.38
C ALA A 384 -5.76 -2.19 11.33
N TYR A 385 -6.39 -3.08 12.07
CA TYR A 385 -7.32 -2.72 13.14
C TYR A 385 -6.60 -2.14 14.38
N GLY A 386 -5.50 -2.72 14.75
CA GLY A 386 -4.65 -2.30 15.85
C GLY A 386 -3.64 -3.38 16.19
N VAL A 387 -2.49 -2.98 16.71
CA VAL A 387 -1.48 -3.92 17.17
C VAL A 387 -1.88 -4.47 18.54
N GLY A 388 -1.89 -5.78 18.70
CA GLY A 388 -2.26 -6.44 19.93
C GLY A 388 -1.38 -6.05 21.12
N THR A 389 -1.93 -6.08 22.31
CA THR A 389 -1.17 -5.93 23.54
C THR A 389 -0.20 -7.10 23.69
N TYR A 390 0.90 -6.89 24.38
CA TYR A 390 1.89 -7.95 24.61
C TYR A 390 1.26 -9.22 25.19
N ARG A 391 1.49 -10.36 24.53
CA ARG A 391 0.96 -11.69 24.90
C ARG A 391 -0.57 -11.82 24.86
N GLU A 392 -1.25 -10.91 24.21
CA GLU A 392 -2.68 -11.05 23.93
C GLU A 392 -2.93 -12.13 22.86
N MET A 393 -4.11 -12.73 22.89
CA MET A 393 -4.50 -13.72 21.89
C MET A 393 -4.52 -13.09 20.49
N ASN A 394 -3.74 -13.64 19.58
CA ASN A 394 -3.70 -13.16 18.20
C ASN A 394 -4.91 -13.69 17.40
N PRO A 395 -5.75 -12.84 16.82
CA PRO A 395 -6.88 -13.27 16.02
C PRO A 395 -6.51 -13.81 14.62
N ALA A 396 -5.28 -13.58 14.14
CA ALA A 396 -4.87 -13.96 12.79
C ALA A 396 -5.05 -15.46 12.48
N PRO A 397 -4.70 -16.43 13.34
CA PRO A 397 -4.94 -17.86 13.08
C PRO A 397 -6.41 -18.18 12.81
N TYR A 398 -7.32 -17.52 13.51
CA TYR A 398 -8.76 -17.69 13.31
C TYR A 398 -9.26 -16.98 12.08
N THR A 399 -8.68 -15.84 11.75
CA THR A 399 -9.01 -15.05 10.58
C THR A 399 -8.66 -15.79 9.27
N ILE A 400 -7.68 -16.66 9.28
CA ILE A 400 -7.33 -17.51 8.12
C ILE A 400 -8.53 -18.31 7.61
N ILE A 401 -9.38 -18.77 8.52
CA ILE A 401 -10.56 -19.57 8.18
C ILE A 401 -11.81 -18.70 8.12
N THR A 402 -12.04 -17.86 9.10
CA THR A 402 -13.30 -17.10 9.23
C THR A 402 -13.46 -16.00 8.21
N PHE A 403 -12.41 -15.30 7.87
CA PHE A 403 -12.48 -14.20 6.91
C PHE A 403 -12.81 -14.67 5.48
N PRO A 404 -12.11 -15.66 4.91
CA PRO A 404 -12.48 -16.21 3.63
C PRO A 404 -13.87 -16.84 3.61
N PHE A 405 -14.29 -17.46 4.70
CA PHE A 405 -15.61 -18.06 4.83
C PHE A 405 -16.74 -17.03 4.79
N LEU A 406 -16.61 -15.94 5.55
CA LEU A 406 -17.61 -14.86 5.50
C LEU A 406 -17.64 -14.14 4.15
N PHE A 407 -16.48 -13.93 3.55
CA PHE A 407 -16.43 -13.43 2.18
C PHE A 407 -17.17 -14.37 1.21
N ALA A 408 -16.94 -15.66 1.33
CA ALA A 408 -17.59 -16.66 0.49
C ALA A 408 -19.10 -16.70 0.67
N VAL A 409 -19.58 -16.55 1.90
CA VAL A 409 -21.03 -16.45 2.17
C VAL A 409 -21.66 -15.28 1.44
N MET A 410 -20.96 -14.15 1.36
CA MET A 410 -21.43 -12.97 0.63
C MET A 410 -21.27 -13.10 -0.89
N PHE A 411 -20.22 -13.77 -1.34
CA PHE A 411 -19.84 -13.88 -2.76
C PHE A 411 -20.17 -15.26 -3.37
N GLY A 412 -21.05 -16.03 -2.77
CA GLY A 412 -21.33 -17.43 -3.11
C GLY A 412 -21.77 -17.66 -4.55
N ASP A 413 -20.84 -17.92 -5.47
CA ASP A 413 -21.08 -18.30 -6.85
C ASP A 413 -19.91 -19.19 -7.34
N CYS A 414 -20.23 -20.36 -7.86
CA CYS A 414 -19.22 -21.30 -8.37
C CYS A 414 -18.42 -20.74 -9.54
N GLY A 415 -19.09 -20.10 -10.47
CA GLY A 415 -18.46 -19.60 -11.70
C GLY A 415 -17.53 -18.43 -11.43
N HIS A 416 -18.00 -17.46 -10.66
CA HIS A 416 -17.20 -16.29 -10.26
C HIS A 416 -16.05 -16.70 -9.34
N GLY A 417 -16.29 -17.64 -8.44
CA GLY A 417 -15.26 -18.24 -7.61
C GLY A 417 -14.17 -18.96 -8.40
N ALA A 418 -14.56 -19.69 -9.46
CA ALA A 418 -13.60 -20.37 -10.34
C ALA A 418 -12.73 -19.39 -11.13
N VAL A 419 -13.28 -18.30 -11.63
CA VAL A 419 -12.51 -17.23 -12.30
C VAL A 419 -11.52 -16.57 -11.35
N LEU A 420 -11.95 -16.28 -10.15
CA LEU A 420 -11.10 -15.69 -9.11
C LEU A 420 -9.98 -16.67 -8.69
N LEU A 421 -10.27 -17.97 -8.61
CA LEU A 421 -9.29 -19.02 -8.36
C LEU A 421 -8.23 -19.07 -9.47
N GLY A 422 -8.64 -19.00 -10.72
CA GLY A 422 -7.73 -18.95 -11.86
C GLY A 422 -6.78 -17.76 -11.79
N PHE A 423 -7.30 -16.59 -11.46
CA PHE A 423 -6.49 -15.39 -11.30
C PHE A 423 -5.46 -15.54 -10.16
N SER A 424 -5.88 -16.04 -9.01
CA SER A 424 -4.98 -16.24 -7.86
C SER A 424 -3.92 -17.32 -8.14
N LEU A 425 -4.26 -18.38 -8.84
CA LEU A 425 -3.30 -19.41 -9.24
C LEU A 425 -2.26 -18.90 -10.23
N ILE A 426 -2.65 -18.04 -11.18
CA ILE A 426 -1.69 -17.38 -12.08
C ILE A 426 -0.69 -16.55 -11.29
N MET A 427 -1.14 -15.75 -10.31
CA MET A 427 -0.25 -14.97 -9.46
C MET A 427 0.70 -15.85 -8.65
N ILE A 428 0.24 -16.97 -8.12
CA ILE A 428 1.04 -17.86 -7.28
C ILE A 428 2.06 -18.66 -8.10
N ILE A 429 1.68 -19.18 -9.25
CA ILE A 429 2.58 -19.95 -10.12
C ILE A 429 3.72 -19.07 -10.63
N ASN A 430 3.43 -17.84 -11.02
CA ASN A 430 4.40 -16.89 -11.53
C ASN A 430 4.96 -15.96 -10.44
N GLU A 431 4.90 -16.35 -9.18
CA GLU A 431 5.26 -15.53 -8.05
C GLU A 431 6.67 -14.92 -8.15
N LYS A 432 7.65 -15.72 -8.56
CA LYS A 432 9.03 -15.26 -8.69
C LYS A 432 9.20 -14.18 -9.76
N ALA A 433 8.52 -14.34 -10.89
CA ALA A 433 8.54 -13.38 -11.99
C ALA A 433 7.88 -12.04 -11.58
N PHE A 434 6.74 -12.09 -10.92
CA PHE A 434 6.04 -10.89 -10.46
C PHE A 434 6.72 -10.21 -9.30
N ALA A 435 7.34 -10.95 -8.39
CA ALA A 435 8.12 -10.38 -7.29
C ALA A 435 9.38 -9.65 -7.78
N ALA A 436 9.97 -10.08 -8.90
CA ALA A 436 11.13 -9.43 -9.52
C ALA A 436 10.77 -8.11 -10.23
N GLN A 437 9.53 -7.89 -10.61
CA GLN A 437 9.05 -6.66 -11.23
C GLN A 437 8.81 -5.58 -10.16
N ARG A 438 9.87 -4.91 -9.75
CA ARG A 438 9.78 -3.74 -8.85
C ARG A 438 9.42 -2.49 -9.65
N GLY A 439 8.44 -1.73 -9.17
CA GLY A 439 8.00 -0.48 -9.79
C GLY A 439 6.75 -0.59 -10.65
N GLY A 440 5.98 -1.65 -10.51
CA GLY A 440 4.65 -1.79 -11.09
C GLY A 440 3.61 -0.87 -10.46
N ASN A 441 2.40 -0.91 -10.99
CA ASN A 441 1.26 -0.17 -10.51
C ASN A 441 0.99 -0.52 -9.02
N GLU A 442 0.76 0.48 -8.18
CA GLU A 442 0.51 0.31 -6.73
C GLU A 442 -0.67 -0.64 -6.45
N ILE A 443 -1.72 -0.57 -7.27
CA ILE A 443 -2.88 -1.46 -7.20
C ILE A 443 -2.45 -2.91 -7.41
N TRP A 444 -1.60 -3.19 -8.39
CA TRP A 444 -1.08 -4.53 -8.65
C TRP A 444 -0.27 -5.07 -7.48
N ASN A 445 0.58 -4.24 -6.86
CA ASN A 445 1.36 -4.64 -5.69
C ASN A 445 0.47 -5.02 -4.51
N THR A 446 -0.63 -4.30 -4.30
CA THR A 446 -1.63 -4.61 -3.28
C THR A 446 -2.30 -5.96 -3.54
N PHE A 447 -2.74 -6.22 -4.76
CA PHE A 447 -3.33 -7.51 -5.14
C PHE A 447 -2.33 -8.66 -5.03
N PHE A 448 -1.11 -8.43 -5.44
CA PHE A 448 -0.06 -9.45 -5.36
C PHE A 448 0.31 -9.81 -3.91
N SER A 449 0.33 -8.83 -3.01
CA SER A 449 0.59 -9.09 -1.58
C SER A 449 -0.52 -9.91 -0.92
N GLY A 450 -1.75 -9.80 -1.40
CA GLY A 450 -2.92 -10.57 -0.92
C GLY A 450 -3.23 -11.86 -1.68
N ARG A 451 -2.31 -12.39 -2.48
CA ARG A 451 -2.57 -13.55 -3.37
C ARG A 451 -3.09 -14.80 -2.65
N TYR A 452 -2.55 -15.14 -1.50
CA TYR A 452 -3.00 -16.31 -0.72
C TYR A 452 -4.37 -16.09 -0.08
N LEU A 453 -4.65 -14.87 0.33
CA LEU A 453 -5.98 -14.48 0.81
C LEU A 453 -7.03 -14.66 -0.29
N ILE A 454 -6.73 -14.19 -1.50
CA ILE A 454 -7.62 -14.33 -2.67
C ILE A 454 -7.79 -15.83 -3.03
N LEU A 455 -6.75 -16.61 -2.92
CA LEU A 455 -6.83 -18.06 -3.14
C LEU A 455 -7.84 -18.73 -2.20
N LEU A 456 -7.74 -18.47 -0.91
CA LEU A 456 -8.67 -19.02 0.07
C LEU A 456 -10.09 -18.50 -0.12
N MET A 457 -10.26 -17.22 -0.38
CA MET A 457 -11.55 -16.62 -0.68
C MET A 457 -12.22 -17.29 -1.90
N SER A 458 -11.46 -17.56 -2.94
CA SER A 458 -11.98 -18.19 -4.15
C SER A 458 -12.40 -19.65 -3.93
N ILE A 459 -11.60 -20.42 -3.18
CA ILE A 459 -11.92 -21.82 -2.84
C ILE A 459 -13.20 -21.90 -2.02
N PHE A 460 -13.31 -21.08 -0.98
CA PHE A 460 -14.52 -21.03 -0.17
C PHE A 460 -15.73 -20.52 -0.94
N SER A 461 -15.55 -19.58 -1.89
CA SER A 461 -16.62 -19.11 -2.76
C SER A 461 -17.17 -20.20 -3.67
N ILE A 462 -16.32 -21.08 -4.19
CA ILE A 462 -16.76 -22.25 -4.96
C ILE A 462 -17.60 -23.19 -4.09
N TYR A 463 -17.14 -23.48 -2.87
CA TYR A 463 -17.90 -24.30 -1.93
C TYR A 463 -19.27 -23.68 -1.61
N THR A 464 -19.32 -22.40 -1.28
CA THR A 464 -20.58 -21.72 -0.99
C THR A 464 -21.49 -21.62 -2.20
N GLY A 465 -20.93 -21.49 -3.40
CA GLY A 465 -21.69 -21.55 -4.65
C GLY A 465 -22.35 -22.90 -4.87
N PHE A 466 -21.73 -24.00 -4.50
CA PHE A 466 -22.38 -25.31 -4.50
C PHE A 466 -23.51 -25.44 -3.47
N ILE A 467 -23.34 -24.84 -2.29
CA ILE A 467 -24.39 -24.81 -1.26
C ILE A 467 -25.60 -24.00 -1.73
N TYR A 468 -25.39 -22.85 -2.35
CA TYR A 468 -26.47 -22.05 -2.93
C TYR A 468 -26.98 -22.60 -4.28
N ASN A 469 -26.29 -23.58 -4.82
CA ASN A 469 -26.55 -24.14 -6.14
C ASN A 469 -26.66 -23.04 -7.21
N ASP A 470 -25.68 -22.17 -7.25
CA ASP A 470 -25.60 -21.03 -8.13
C ASP A 470 -24.27 -21.03 -8.90
N CYS A 471 -24.35 -20.99 -10.22
CA CYS A 471 -23.20 -20.90 -11.13
C CYS A 471 -23.58 -19.96 -12.27
N PHE A 472 -23.06 -18.73 -12.26
CA PHE A 472 -23.46 -17.68 -13.19
C PHE A 472 -24.99 -17.48 -13.28
N SER A 473 -25.66 -17.50 -12.15
CA SER A 473 -27.12 -17.44 -11.96
C SER A 473 -27.93 -18.67 -12.40
N LYS A 474 -27.28 -19.75 -12.73
CA LYS A 474 -27.92 -21.02 -13.09
C LYS A 474 -27.62 -22.11 -12.07
N SER A 475 -28.59 -22.98 -11.84
CA SER A 475 -28.48 -24.08 -10.89
C SER A 475 -28.04 -25.38 -11.58
N PHE A 476 -27.29 -26.21 -10.84
CA PHE A 476 -26.94 -27.58 -11.26
C PHE A 476 -28.02 -28.54 -10.79
N ASN A 477 -28.44 -29.41 -11.69
CA ASN A 477 -29.35 -30.54 -11.38
C ASN A 477 -28.59 -31.86 -11.50
N ILE A 478 -27.74 -32.15 -10.50
CA ILE A 478 -26.90 -33.36 -10.51
C ILE A 478 -27.67 -34.59 -9.98
N PHE A 479 -28.45 -34.40 -8.90
CA PHE A 479 -29.12 -35.50 -8.18
C PHE A 479 -30.61 -35.66 -8.53
N GLY A 480 -31.16 -34.79 -9.36
CA GLY A 480 -32.60 -34.73 -9.66
C GLY A 480 -33.38 -33.95 -8.57
N SER A 481 -34.33 -33.14 -9.01
CA SER A 481 -35.18 -32.34 -8.11
C SER A 481 -36.10 -33.25 -7.30
N SER A 482 -36.29 -32.94 -6.02
CA SER A 482 -37.26 -33.62 -5.17
C SER A 482 -38.69 -33.11 -5.32
N TRP A 483 -38.90 -32.12 -6.18
CA TRP A 483 -40.21 -31.53 -6.42
C TRP A 483 -40.83 -32.06 -7.72
N HIS A 484 -42.05 -32.57 -7.61
CA HIS A 484 -42.84 -33.08 -8.75
C HIS A 484 -43.91 -32.06 -9.13
N VAL A 485 -43.67 -31.29 -10.18
CA VAL A 485 -44.58 -30.21 -10.61
C VAL A 485 -45.94 -30.73 -11.15
N ARG A 486 -46.07 -31.99 -11.50
CA ARG A 486 -47.40 -32.52 -11.94
C ARG A 486 -48.50 -32.38 -10.92
N GLY A 487 -48.21 -32.41 -9.62
CA GLY A 487 -49.18 -32.16 -8.56
C GLY A 487 -49.79 -30.79 -8.61
N MET A 488 -49.08 -29.79 -9.14
CA MET A 488 -49.62 -28.43 -9.29
C MET A 488 -50.74 -28.31 -10.38
N PHE A 489 -50.70 -29.19 -11.37
CA PHE A 489 -51.79 -29.23 -12.39
C PHE A 489 -53.06 -29.88 -11.88
N TYR A 490 -52.96 -30.84 -11.00
CA TYR A 490 -54.13 -31.61 -10.48
C TYR A 490 -54.75 -30.96 -9.24
N ASN A 491 -53.93 -30.53 -8.32
CA ASN A 491 -54.39 -30.04 -7.00
C ASN A 491 -53.99 -28.55 -6.71
N GLY A 492 -53.29 -27.95 -7.64
CA GLY A 492 -52.83 -26.58 -7.51
C GLY A 492 -53.44 -25.59 -8.47
N THR A 493 -52.86 -24.43 -8.60
CA THR A 493 -53.38 -23.29 -9.36
C THR A 493 -52.86 -23.21 -10.79
N TRP A 494 -52.06 -24.16 -11.24
CA TRP A 494 -51.48 -24.12 -12.59
C TRP A 494 -52.49 -24.66 -13.64
N ASN A 495 -52.73 -23.83 -14.67
CA ASN A 495 -53.51 -24.18 -15.86
C ASN A 495 -52.60 -23.99 -17.08
N ASP A 496 -52.97 -24.62 -18.19
CA ASP A 496 -52.24 -24.50 -19.45
C ASP A 496 -52.05 -23.05 -19.92
N GLU A 497 -53.04 -22.18 -19.67
CA GLU A 497 -52.97 -20.75 -19.98
C GLU A 497 -51.93 -20.02 -19.15
N ILE A 498 -51.86 -20.36 -17.86
CA ILE A 498 -50.85 -19.74 -16.94
C ILE A 498 -49.45 -20.18 -17.32
N VAL A 499 -49.26 -21.44 -17.67
CA VAL A 499 -47.97 -21.99 -18.11
C VAL A 499 -47.52 -21.37 -19.44
N ALA A 500 -48.46 -21.12 -20.37
CA ALA A 500 -48.14 -20.51 -21.64
C ALA A 500 -47.79 -19.02 -21.55
N ASN A 501 -48.41 -18.31 -20.62
CA ASN A 501 -48.28 -16.85 -20.49
C ASN A 501 -47.16 -16.40 -19.52
N ASN A 502 -46.69 -17.25 -18.62
CA ASN A 502 -45.69 -16.90 -17.60
C ASN A 502 -44.42 -17.74 -17.77
N LEU A 503 -43.27 -17.09 -17.82
CA LEU A 503 -41.96 -17.72 -17.85
C LEU A 503 -41.55 -18.34 -16.49
N LEU A 504 -41.98 -17.72 -15.41
CA LEU A 504 -41.73 -18.18 -14.04
C LEU A 504 -43.05 -18.48 -13.36
N LEU A 505 -43.15 -19.61 -12.71
CA LEU A 505 -44.36 -20.10 -12.06
C LEU A 505 -44.17 -20.14 -10.55
N GLN A 506 -45.28 -19.87 -9.82
CA GLN A 506 -45.26 -19.97 -8.35
C GLN A 506 -45.28 -21.42 -7.92
N LEU A 507 -44.35 -21.83 -7.04
CA LEU A 507 -44.27 -23.14 -6.45
C LEU A 507 -44.89 -23.12 -5.05
N ASP A 508 -45.96 -23.95 -4.82
CA ASP A 508 -46.60 -24.06 -3.51
C ASP A 508 -46.27 -25.41 -2.87
N PRO A 509 -45.52 -25.44 -1.76
CA PRO A 509 -45.17 -26.66 -1.07
C PRO A 509 -46.36 -27.33 -0.35
N ALA A 510 -47.43 -26.58 -0.04
CA ALA A 510 -48.59 -27.12 0.67
C ALA A 510 -49.50 -27.99 -0.20
N VAL A 511 -49.30 -27.98 -1.53
CA VAL A 511 -50.09 -28.80 -2.43
C VAL A 511 -49.68 -30.30 -2.31
N PRO A 512 -50.63 -31.23 -2.08
CA PRO A 512 -50.27 -32.65 -1.96
C PRO A 512 -49.63 -33.18 -3.24
N GLY A 513 -48.60 -34.00 -3.08
CA GLY A 513 -47.90 -34.67 -4.18
C GLY A 513 -46.86 -33.81 -4.92
N VAL A 514 -46.64 -32.57 -4.53
CA VAL A 514 -45.60 -31.73 -5.13
C VAL A 514 -44.24 -32.03 -4.58
N PHE A 515 -44.10 -32.18 -3.27
CA PHE A 515 -42.86 -32.54 -2.62
C PHE A 515 -42.76 -34.05 -2.35
N SER A 516 -41.67 -34.68 -2.73
CA SER A 516 -41.53 -36.15 -2.61
C SER A 516 -41.21 -36.63 -1.18
N GLY A 517 -40.95 -35.72 -0.23
CA GLY A 517 -40.57 -36.03 1.15
C GLY A 517 -39.09 -36.18 1.40
N ASN A 518 -38.26 -36.32 0.37
CA ASN A 518 -36.80 -36.38 0.47
C ASN A 518 -36.20 -35.07 -0.02
N PRO A 519 -35.36 -34.36 0.77
CA PRO A 519 -34.73 -33.15 0.33
C PRO A 519 -33.66 -33.42 -0.73
N TYR A 520 -33.31 -32.39 -1.50
CA TYR A 520 -32.16 -32.42 -2.39
C TYR A 520 -30.86 -32.70 -1.59
N PRO A 521 -30.03 -33.67 -2.00
CA PRO A 521 -28.93 -34.17 -1.17
C PRO A 521 -27.87 -33.11 -0.78
N PHE A 522 -27.60 -32.16 -1.68
CA PHE A 522 -26.55 -31.14 -1.44
C PHE A 522 -26.93 -29.79 -2.01
N GLY A 523 -27.11 -28.81 -1.13
CA GLY A 523 -27.45 -27.46 -1.52
C GLY A 523 -28.94 -27.20 -1.71
N ILE A 524 -29.26 -26.09 -2.36
CA ILE A 524 -30.61 -25.68 -2.67
C ILE A 524 -31.13 -26.46 -3.87
N ASP A 525 -32.39 -26.87 -3.83
CA ASP A 525 -33.01 -27.59 -4.94
C ASP A 525 -33.04 -26.71 -6.22
N PRO A 526 -32.60 -27.23 -7.38
CA PRO A 526 -32.53 -26.47 -8.61
C PRO A 526 -33.88 -25.96 -9.14
N ILE A 527 -35.00 -26.52 -8.68
CA ILE A 527 -36.34 -26.07 -9.11
C ILE A 527 -36.60 -24.62 -8.67
N TRP A 528 -36.02 -24.17 -7.61
CA TRP A 528 -36.17 -22.78 -7.13
C TRP A 528 -35.63 -21.75 -8.11
N ASN A 529 -34.71 -22.11 -8.98
CA ASN A 529 -34.21 -21.20 -10.00
C ASN A 529 -35.25 -20.76 -11.03
N ILE A 530 -36.25 -21.59 -11.27
CA ILE A 530 -37.37 -21.35 -12.20
C ILE A 530 -38.64 -20.94 -11.48
N ALA A 531 -38.68 -20.86 -10.18
CA ALA A 531 -39.84 -20.47 -9.39
C ALA A 531 -39.94 -18.96 -9.25
N SER A 532 -41.17 -18.41 -9.38
CA SER A 532 -41.41 -16.96 -9.18
C SER A 532 -41.27 -16.51 -7.72
N ASN A 533 -41.43 -17.41 -6.76
CA ASN A 533 -41.28 -17.19 -5.34
C ASN A 533 -39.87 -17.55 -4.81
N LYS A 534 -38.87 -17.64 -5.68
CA LYS A 534 -37.48 -17.87 -5.36
C LYS A 534 -36.95 -16.90 -4.31
N LEU A 535 -37.22 -15.61 -4.48
CA LEU A 535 -36.74 -14.57 -3.55
C LEU A 535 -37.29 -14.76 -2.13
N THR A 536 -38.57 -15.10 -1.99
CA THR A 536 -39.16 -15.35 -0.66
C THR A 536 -38.45 -16.49 0.07
N PHE A 537 -38.20 -17.56 -0.62
CA PHE A 537 -37.48 -18.71 -0.08
C PHE A 537 -36.04 -18.39 0.27
N LEU A 538 -35.30 -17.77 -0.65
CA LEU A 538 -33.89 -17.43 -0.45
C LEU A 538 -33.69 -16.39 0.65
N ASN A 539 -34.54 -15.39 0.74
CA ASN A 539 -34.51 -14.41 1.81
C ASN A 539 -34.63 -15.04 3.20
N SER A 540 -35.63 -15.92 3.37
CA SER A 540 -35.81 -16.64 4.62
C SER A 540 -34.58 -17.48 4.99
N TYR A 541 -34.09 -18.26 4.06
CA TYR A 541 -32.94 -19.14 4.28
C TYR A 541 -31.67 -18.36 4.59
N LYS A 542 -31.32 -17.40 3.74
CA LYS A 542 -30.08 -16.64 3.90
C LYS A 542 -30.07 -15.74 5.14
N MET A 543 -31.22 -15.16 5.49
CA MET A 543 -31.35 -14.34 6.69
C MET A 543 -31.14 -15.16 7.97
N LYS A 544 -31.76 -16.32 8.06
CA LYS A 544 -31.61 -17.25 9.21
C LYS A 544 -30.19 -17.78 9.32
N MET A 545 -29.58 -18.15 8.20
CA MET A 545 -28.18 -18.56 8.14
C MET A 545 -27.25 -17.45 8.61
N SER A 546 -27.48 -16.21 8.18
CA SER A 546 -26.68 -15.05 8.61
C SER A 546 -26.72 -14.84 10.11
N VAL A 547 -27.89 -14.95 10.72
CA VAL A 547 -28.05 -14.84 12.19
C VAL A 547 -27.30 -15.97 12.90
N ILE A 548 -27.41 -17.20 12.45
CA ILE A 548 -26.72 -18.35 13.04
C ILE A 548 -25.21 -18.14 13.00
N LEU A 549 -24.66 -17.81 11.84
CA LEU A 549 -23.22 -17.59 11.66
C LEU A 549 -22.73 -16.40 12.53
N GLY A 550 -23.50 -15.32 12.56
CA GLY A 550 -23.16 -14.13 13.33
C GLY A 550 -23.11 -14.40 14.84
N VAL A 551 -24.13 -15.04 15.38
CA VAL A 551 -24.17 -15.39 16.79
C VAL A 551 -23.07 -16.37 17.15
N THR A 552 -22.80 -17.35 16.32
CA THR A 552 -21.72 -18.32 16.53
C THR A 552 -20.36 -17.63 16.58
N GLN A 553 -20.11 -16.69 15.68
CA GLN A 553 -18.84 -15.95 15.66
C GLN A 553 -18.68 -15.04 16.88
N MET A 554 -19.73 -14.35 17.30
CA MET A 554 -19.69 -13.50 18.50
C MET A 554 -19.45 -14.33 19.78
N VAL A 555 -20.11 -15.48 19.91
CA VAL A 555 -19.87 -16.41 21.02
C VAL A 555 -18.43 -16.91 21.03
N PHE A 556 -17.90 -17.25 19.87
CA PHE A 556 -16.50 -17.64 19.73
C PHE A 556 -15.55 -16.53 20.17
N GLY A 557 -15.82 -15.27 19.79
CA GLY A 557 -15.05 -14.12 20.25
C GLY A 557 -15.07 -13.94 21.78
N VAL A 558 -16.21 -14.14 22.42
CA VAL A 558 -16.31 -14.08 23.87
C VAL A 558 -15.55 -15.23 24.53
N VAL A 559 -15.59 -16.45 23.95
CA VAL A 559 -14.82 -17.59 24.47
C VAL A 559 -13.31 -17.33 24.36
N ILE A 560 -12.83 -16.70 23.31
CA ILE A 560 -11.42 -16.31 23.20
C ILE A 560 -11.04 -15.31 24.30
N SER A 561 -11.94 -14.41 24.65
CA SER A 561 -11.74 -13.49 25.79
C SER A 561 -11.47 -14.25 27.11
N LEU A 562 -12.12 -15.38 27.33
CA LEU A 562 -11.84 -16.26 28.49
C LEU A 562 -10.37 -16.70 28.52
N PHE A 563 -9.81 -17.11 27.37
CA PHE A 563 -8.40 -17.53 27.31
C PHE A 563 -7.43 -16.39 27.62
N ASN A 564 -7.76 -15.17 27.23
CA ASN A 564 -6.98 -13.99 27.62
C ASN A 564 -7.03 -13.79 29.15
N HIS A 565 -8.19 -13.88 29.74
CA HIS A 565 -8.35 -13.72 31.18
C HIS A 565 -7.63 -14.82 31.98
N ILE A 566 -7.65 -16.05 31.51
CA ILE A 566 -6.92 -17.18 32.13
C ILE A 566 -5.42 -16.94 32.05
N TYR A 567 -4.91 -16.52 30.90
CA TYR A 567 -3.48 -16.27 30.72
C TYR A 567 -2.95 -15.16 31.63
N PHE A 568 -3.68 -14.05 31.72
CA PHE A 568 -3.35 -12.93 32.62
C PHE A 568 -3.72 -13.14 34.07
N LYS A 569 -4.21 -14.33 34.42
CA LYS A 569 -4.60 -14.73 35.80
C LYS A 569 -5.59 -13.78 36.49
N SER A 570 -6.48 -13.22 35.73
CA SER A 570 -7.49 -12.28 36.22
C SER A 570 -8.77 -13.03 36.59
N LYS A 571 -8.86 -13.56 37.80
CA LYS A 571 -10.04 -14.28 38.26
C LYS A 571 -11.28 -13.39 38.37
N VAL A 572 -11.10 -12.13 38.69
CA VAL A 572 -12.18 -11.16 38.78
C VAL A 572 -12.86 -10.98 37.41
N ASN A 573 -12.07 -10.84 36.33
CA ASN A 573 -12.62 -10.73 35.00
C ASN A 573 -13.33 -12.00 34.53
N ILE A 574 -12.86 -13.17 34.93
CA ILE A 574 -13.53 -14.44 34.59
C ILE A 574 -14.93 -14.50 35.20
N PHE A 575 -15.05 -14.27 36.51
CA PHE A 575 -16.32 -14.44 37.20
C PHE A 575 -17.29 -13.27 37.05
N LEU A 576 -16.77 -12.06 36.87
CA LEU A 576 -17.58 -10.85 36.88
C LEU A 576 -17.79 -10.21 35.52
N GLN A 577 -17.01 -10.62 34.53
CA GLN A 577 -17.13 -10.09 33.18
C GLN A 577 -17.48 -11.20 32.17
N PHE A 578 -16.71 -12.28 32.11
CA PHE A 578 -16.94 -13.34 31.14
C PHE A 578 -18.24 -14.10 31.35
N ILE A 579 -18.51 -14.57 32.56
CA ILE A 579 -19.72 -15.35 32.86
C ILE A 579 -21.01 -14.54 32.61
N PRO A 580 -21.15 -13.29 33.09
CA PRO A 580 -22.32 -12.47 32.77
C PRO A 580 -22.50 -12.18 31.29
N GLU A 581 -21.42 -11.93 30.57
CA GLU A 581 -21.43 -11.70 29.11
C GLU A 581 -21.92 -12.94 28.36
N MET A 582 -21.43 -14.10 28.74
CA MET A 582 -21.81 -15.36 28.12
C MET A 582 -23.28 -15.70 28.44
N ILE A 583 -23.73 -15.49 29.65
CA ILE A 583 -25.14 -15.68 30.04
C ILE A 583 -26.03 -14.76 29.20
N PHE A 584 -25.70 -13.50 29.08
CA PHE A 584 -26.49 -12.54 28.32
C PHE A 584 -26.62 -12.93 26.84
N ILE A 585 -25.51 -13.20 26.16
CA ILE A 585 -25.56 -13.51 24.75
C ILE A 585 -26.24 -14.85 24.45
N LEU A 586 -26.00 -15.87 25.26
CA LEU A 586 -26.63 -17.16 25.06
C LEU A 586 -28.12 -17.17 25.44
N SER A 587 -28.52 -16.44 26.46
CA SER A 587 -29.91 -16.39 26.87
C SER A 587 -30.82 -15.73 25.84
N LEU A 588 -30.32 -14.74 25.11
CA LEU A 588 -31.09 -14.02 24.11
C LEU A 588 -30.84 -14.56 22.70
N PHE A 589 -29.64 -14.40 22.23
CA PHE A 589 -29.31 -14.70 20.83
C PHE A 589 -29.02 -16.18 20.58
N GLY A 590 -28.44 -16.86 21.54
CA GLY A 590 -28.29 -18.31 21.48
C GLY A 590 -29.66 -19.01 21.46
N TYR A 591 -30.63 -18.51 22.21
CA TYR A 591 -32.00 -19.02 22.17
C TYR A 591 -32.69 -18.71 20.83
N LEU A 592 -32.42 -17.55 20.21
CA LEU A 592 -32.92 -17.22 18.87
C LEU A 592 -32.39 -18.22 17.83
N VAL A 593 -31.12 -18.54 17.87
CA VAL A 593 -30.51 -19.59 17.01
C VAL A 593 -31.13 -20.96 17.27
N PHE A 594 -31.37 -21.29 18.53
CA PHE A 594 -32.06 -22.53 18.88
C PHE A 594 -33.46 -22.60 18.26
N MET A 595 -34.25 -21.53 18.36
CA MET A 595 -35.59 -21.49 17.74
C MET A 595 -35.53 -21.66 16.20
N VAL A 596 -34.55 -21.02 15.54
CA VAL A 596 -34.39 -21.16 14.10
C VAL A 596 -34.07 -22.59 13.70
N ILE A 597 -33.12 -23.23 14.39
CA ILE A 597 -32.72 -24.63 14.11
C ILE A 597 -33.84 -25.58 14.43
N PHE A 598 -34.53 -25.36 15.55
CA PHE A 598 -35.68 -26.18 15.98
C PHE A 598 -36.81 -26.13 14.95
N LYS A 599 -37.13 -24.94 14.42
CA LYS A 599 -38.14 -24.80 13.38
C LYS A 599 -37.71 -25.52 12.11
N TRP A 600 -36.46 -25.44 11.68
CA TRP A 600 -35.96 -26.16 10.52
C TRP A 600 -36.03 -27.69 10.66
N CYS A 601 -35.76 -28.20 11.85
CA CYS A 601 -35.74 -29.64 12.09
C CYS A 601 -37.12 -30.24 12.31
N PHE A 602 -38.00 -29.52 12.98
CA PHE A 602 -39.32 -30.03 13.40
C PHE A 602 -40.41 -29.79 12.37
N TYR A 603 -40.46 -28.59 11.80
CA TYR A 603 -41.52 -28.25 10.82
C TYR A 603 -41.16 -28.74 9.45
N HIS A 604 -42.13 -29.40 8.77
CA HIS A 604 -42.01 -29.92 7.42
C HIS A 604 -43.19 -29.46 6.56
N VAL A 605 -43.17 -29.81 5.28
CA VAL A 605 -44.15 -29.37 4.30
C VAL A 605 -45.61 -29.66 4.71
N GLY A 606 -45.84 -30.83 5.34
CA GLY A 606 -47.18 -31.22 5.78
C GLY A 606 -47.83 -30.30 6.84
N ILE A 607 -47.00 -29.64 7.64
CA ILE A 607 -47.43 -28.72 8.69
C ILE A 607 -47.03 -27.28 8.44
N SER A 608 -46.73 -26.95 7.21
CA SER A 608 -46.21 -25.61 6.85
C SER A 608 -47.22 -24.47 7.14
N GLN A 609 -48.53 -24.73 7.03
CA GLN A 609 -49.56 -23.73 7.30
C GLN A 609 -49.72 -23.38 8.77
N SER A 610 -49.38 -24.27 9.66
CA SER A 610 -49.40 -24.05 11.12
C SER A 610 -48.06 -23.59 11.71
N ALA A 611 -47.07 -23.34 10.87
CA ALA A 611 -45.75 -22.91 11.30
C ALA A 611 -45.77 -21.51 11.93
N PRO A 612 -45.27 -21.36 13.18
CA PRO A 612 -45.23 -20.06 13.86
C PRO A 612 -44.13 -19.15 13.30
N SER A 613 -44.31 -17.86 13.52
CA SER A 613 -43.26 -16.86 13.18
C SER A 613 -42.25 -16.75 14.32
N ILE A 614 -40.98 -16.95 14.00
CA ILE A 614 -39.88 -16.84 14.98
C ILE A 614 -39.74 -15.42 15.50
N LEU A 615 -39.90 -14.43 14.62
CA LEU A 615 -39.75 -13.01 14.96
C LEU A 615 -40.82 -12.59 16.00
N ILE A 616 -42.06 -13.00 15.80
CA ILE A 616 -43.18 -12.73 16.73
C ILE A 616 -42.93 -13.42 18.06
N HIS A 617 -42.45 -14.65 18.05
CA HIS A 617 -42.09 -15.34 19.29
C HIS A 617 -40.97 -14.66 20.05
N PHE A 618 -39.98 -14.19 19.35
CA PHE A 618 -38.84 -13.47 19.94
C PHE A 618 -39.27 -12.13 20.56
N ILE A 619 -40.14 -11.39 19.86
CA ILE A 619 -40.69 -10.14 20.38
C ILE A 619 -41.57 -10.41 21.60
N ASN A 620 -42.43 -11.42 21.52
CA ASN A 620 -43.31 -11.81 22.63
C ASN A 620 -42.52 -12.29 23.86
N MET A 621 -41.34 -12.86 23.67
CA MET A 621 -40.45 -13.21 24.77
C MET A 621 -40.09 -12.00 25.62
N PHE A 622 -39.76 -10.87 25.00
CA PHE A 622 -39.43 -9.62 25.71
C PHE A 622 -40.66 -8.96 26.37
N LEU A 623 -41.82 -9.04 25.69
CA LEU A 623 -43.06 -8.41 26.16
C LEU A 623 -43.86 -9.27 27.13
N PHE A 624 -43.46 -10.51 27.37
CA PHE A 624 -44.22 -11.50 28.15
C PHE A 624 -45.65 -11.68 27.66
N SER A 625 -45.91 -11.45 26.38
CA SER A 625 -47.22 -11.60 25.75
C SER A 625 -47.36 -12.95 25.06
N TYR A 626 -48.16 -13.85 25.67
CA TYR A 626 -48.35 -15.22 25.14
C TYR A 626 -49.79 -15.50 24.70
N ASN A 627 -50.62 -14.48 24.65
CA ASN A 627 -52.06 -14.62 24.40
C ASN A 627 -52.42 -14.52 22.91
N ASP A 628 -51.45 -14.52 22.02
CA ASP A 628 -51.70 -14.44 20.59
C ASP A 628 -52.15 -15.80 20.07
N SER A 629 -53.45 -15.91 19.68
CA SER A 629 -54.03 -17.16 19.18
C SER A 629 -53.58 -17.49 17.74
N SER A 630 -53.08 -16.50 17.02
CA SER A 630 -52.62 -16.69 15.64
C SER A 630 -51.25 -17.35 15.52
N ASN A 631 -50.52 -17.38 16.61
CA ASN A 631 -49.15 -17.92 16.63
C ASN A 631 -49.08 -19.08 17.63
N VAL A 632 -48.96 -20.29 17.13
CA VAL A 632 -48.90 -21.51 17.92
C VAL A 632 -47.52 -21.67 18.52
N SER A 633 -47.42 -22.16 19.77
CA SER A 633 -46.14 -22.45 20.45
C SER A 633 -45.29 -23.42 19.64
N LEU A 634 -43.99 -23.17 19.54
CA LEU A 634 -43.02 -24.07 18.86
C LEU A 634 -42.92 -25.42 19.57
N TYR A 635 -42.94 -25.42 20.89
CA TYR A 635 -42.82 -26.62 21.72
C TYR A 635 -43.57 -26.41 23.04
N HIS A 636 -43.77 -27.52 23.74
CA HIS A 636 -44.41 -27.50 25.05
C HIS A 636 -43.48 -26.80 26.08
N TYR A 637 -44.00 -26.05 27.04
CA TYR A 637 -43.26 -25.24 28.01
C TYR A 637 -42.46 -24.04 27.46
N GLN A 638 -42.75 -23.59 26.29
CA GLN A 638 -42.09 -22.45 25.69
C GLN A 638 -42.11 -21.19 26.57
N LYS A 639 -43.26 -20.90 27.16
CA LYS A 639 -43.48 -19.72 28.05
C LYS A 639 -42.55 -19.73 29.24
N GLU A 640 -42.45 -20.83 29.94
CA GLU A 640 -41.63 -20.98 31.14
C GLU A 640 -40.15 -20.85 30.79
N VAL A 641 -39.69 -21.49 29.73
CA VAL A 641 -38.28 -21.42 29.30
C VAL A 641 -37.92 -19.99 28.88
N GLN A 642 -38.75 -19.33 28.11
CA GLN A 642 -38.50 -17.95 27.67
C GLN A 642 -38.49 -16.97 28.86
N SER A 643 -39.40 -17.10 29.81
CA SER A 643 -39.44 -16.28 31.00
C SER A 643 -38.18 -16.44 31.83
N PHE A 644 -37.73 -17.69 32.02
CA PHE A 644 -36.49 -17.99 32.74
C PHE A 644 -35.26 -17.36 32.06
N LEU A 645 -35.14 -17.47 30.75
CA LEU A 645 -34.02 -16.93 29.99
C LEU A 645 -33.99 -15.39 30.01
N VAL A 646 -35.14 -14.74 29.92
CA VAL A 646 -35.22 -13.27 30.01
C VAL A 646 -34.81 -12.80 31.40
N ILE A 647 -35.24 -13.48 32.47
CA ILE A 647 -34.86 -13.16 33.84
C ILE A 647 -33.36 -13.32 34.03
N LEU A 648 -32.75 -14.39 33.53
CA LEU A 648 -31.28 -14.58 33.52
C LEU A 648 -30.54 -13.45 32.81
N ALA A 649 -31.01 -13.04 31.65
CA ALA A 649 -30.42 -11.93 30.89
C ALA A 649 -30.53 -10.61 31.65
N LEU A 650 -31.67 -10.33 32.28
CA LEU A 650 -31.89 -9.15 33.13
C LEU A 650 -31.01 -9.12 34.37
N ILE A 651 -30.73 -10.28 34.97
CA ILE A 651 -29.85 -10.40 36.14
C ILE A 651 -28.37 -10.21 35.70
N SER A 652 -27.99 -10.65 34.54
CA SER A 652 -26.59 -10.56 34.04
C SER A 652 -26.13 -9.12 33.86
N VAL A 653 -26.99 -8.18 33.48
CA VAL A 653 -26.65 -6.77 33.30
C VAL A 653 -26.20 -6.09 34.60
N PRO A 654 -26.96 -6.11 35.72
CA PRO A 654 -26.48 -5.61 37.01
C PRO A 654 -25.23 -6.33 37.50
N TRP A 655 -25.12 -7.60 37.26
CA TRP A 655 -23.92 -8.38 37.60
C TRP A 655 -22.66 -7.80 36.98
N MET A 656 -22.65 -7.55 35.65
CA MET A 656 -21.54 -6.90 35.00
C MET A 656 -21.28 -5.47 35.51
N LEU A 657 -22.36 -4.70 35.69
CA LEU A 657 -22.26 -3.28 36.01
C LEU A 657 -21.81 -3.01 37.44
N LEU A 658 -22.39 -3.71 38.42
CA LEU A 658 -22.28 -3.36 39.84
C LEU A 658 -21.23 -4.20 40.59
N LEU A 659 -21.16 -5.50 40.36
CA LEU A 659 -20.32 -6.37 41.17
C LEU A 659 -18.82 -6.15 40.95
N LYS A 660 -18.38 -5.94 39.75
CA LYS A 660 -16.96 -5.75 39.46
C LYS A 660 -16.36 -4.50 40.12
N PRO A 661 -16.97 -3.30 40.03
CA PRO A 661 -16.44 -2.12 40.71
C PRO A 661 -16.41 -2.27 42.23
N PHE A 662 -17.45 -2.84 42.81
CA PHE A 662 -17.52 -3.01 44.28
C PHE A 662 -16.50 -4.05 44.77
N ILE A 663 -16.31 -5.14 44.08
CA ILE A 663 -15.31 -6.15 44.44
C ILE A 663 -13.90 -5.60 44.29
N LEU A 664 -13.59 -4.84 43.22
CA LEU A 664 -12.33 -4.16 43.08
C LEU A 664 -12.06 -3.17 44.22
N ARG A 665 -13.08 -2.40 44.62
CA ARG A 665 -12.99 -1.52 45.79
C ARG A 665 -12.69 -2.27 47.05
N SER A 666 -13.38 -3.38 47.28
CA SER A 666 -13.17 -4.23 48.48
C SER A 666 -11.76 -4.81 48.48
N ASN A 667 -11.28 -5.31 47.35
CA ASN A 667 -9.93 -5.87 47.22
C ASN A 667 -8.86 -4.78 47.45
N HIS A 668 -9.08 -3.57 46.93
CA HIS A 668 -8.16 -2.44 47.14
C HIS A 668 -8.08 -2.08 48.63
N LYS A 669 -9.22 -1.95 49.32
CA LYS A 669 -9.26 -1.71 50.78
C LYS A 669 -8.53 -2.79 51.55
N ARG A 670 -8.75 -4.05 51.19
CA ARG A 670 -8.10 -5.20 51.83
C ARG A 670 -6.59 -5.19 51.62
N SER A 671 -6.15 -4.82 50.42
CA SER A 671 -4.73 -4.67 50.09
C SER A 671 -4.07 -3.54 50.86
N GLN A 672 -4.76 -2.38 50.99
CA GLN A 672 -4.27 -1.27 51.81
C GLN A 672 -4.18 -1.64 53.28
N GLN A 673 -5.15 -2.40 53.83
CA GLN A 673 -5.09 -2.88 55.20
C GLN A 673 -3.93 -3.85 55.43
N MET A 674 -3.66 -4.75 54.48
CA MET A 674 -2.50 -5.65 54.54
C MET A 674 -1.17 -4.91 54.49
N LEU A 675 -1.05 -3.87 53.66
CA LEU A 675 0.14 -3.01 53.55
C LEU A 675 0.33 -2.20 54.83
N ALA A 676 -0.75 -1.66 55.42
CA ALA A 676 -0.69 -0.94 56.71
C ALA A 676 -0.26 -1.89 57.84
N THR A 677 -0.81 -3.09 57.90
CA THR A 677 -0.42 -4.12 58.88
C THR A 677 1.04 -4.58 58.68
N ALA A 678 1.48 -4.72 57.45
CA ALA A 678 2.88 -5.06 57.15
C ALA A 678 3.85 -3.95 57.57
N GLN A 679 3.50 -2.68 57.29
CA GLN A 679 4.27 -1.52 57.75
C GLN A 679 4.29 -1.42 59.27
N GLU A 680 3.17 -1.66 59.95
CA GLU A 680 3.10 -1.70 61.42
C GLU A 680 3.97 -2.79 62.01
N ASN A 681 3.98 -3.99 61.38
CA ASN A 681 4.87 -5.07 61.80
C ASN A 681 6.35 -4.75 61.58
N VAL A 682 6.71 -4.02 60.49
CA VAL A 682 8.07 -3.55 60.23
C VAL A 682 8.47 -2.51 61.27
N TYR A 683 7.58 -1.54 61.61
CA TYR A 683 7.84 -0.58 62.67
C TYR A 683 7.99 -1.25 64.03
N VAL A 684 7.20 -2.27 64.32
CA VAL A 684 7.31 -3.03 65.60
C VAL A 684 8.61 -3.84 65.62
N SER A 685 9.06 -4.40 64.53
CA SER A 685 10.34 -5.09 64.45
C SER A 685 11.53 -4.11 64.58
N ASP A 686 11.45 -2.94 63.90
CA ASP A 686 12.49 -1.92 64.00
C ASP A 686 12.56 -1.29 65.41
N VAL A 687 11.43 -1.16 66.10
CA VAL A 687 11.40 -0.69 67.49
C VAL A 687 11.95 -1.78 68.43
N ALA A 688 11.71 -3.07 68.15
CA ALA A 688 12.31 -4.15 68.94
C ALA A 688 13.84 -4.27 68.72
N ASP A 689 14.35 -3.98 67.55
CA ASP A 689 15.78 -3.95 67.23
C ASP A 689 16.48 -2.64 67.67
N ALA A 690 15.72 -1.52 67.80
CA ALA A 690 16.24 -0.20 68.21
C ALA A 690 16.57 -0.10 69.72
N ASP A 691 16.11 -1.02 70.56
CA ASP A 691 16.46 -1.09 71.98
C ASP A 691 17.88 -1.68 72.22
N ILE A 692 18.63 -2.04 71.19
CA ILE A 692 19.95 -2.69 71.37
C ILE A 692 21.13 -1.84 70.89
N LEU A 693 20.89 -0.71 70.19
CA LEU A 693 22.00 0.13 69.69
C LEU A 693 21.77 1.63 69.97
N GLN A 694 22.72 2.16 70.82
CA GLN A 694 22.84 3.58 71.14
C GLN A 694 23.18 4.47 69.91
N PRO A 695 22.82 5.75 69.96
CA PRO A 695 22.88 6.59 68.79
C PRO A 695 24.27 7.14 68.52
N GLN A 696 24.81 6.97 67.29
CA GLN A 696 25.85 7.80 66.77
C GLN A 696 25.26 8.78 65.73
N GLN A 697 25.40 10.05 66.07
CA GLN A 697 25.20 11.18 65.21
C GLN A 697 26.00 11.04 63.90
N ARG A 698 25.34 11.26 62.77
CA ARG A 698 25.99 11.76 61.58
C ARG A 698 25.07 12.70 60.78
N SER A 699 25.67 13.85 60.62
CA SER A 699 25.33 15.05 59.89
C SER A 699 24.68 14.84 58.54
N SER A 700 23.78 15.75 58.31
CA SER A 700 23.22 16.20 57.04
C SER A 700 24.24 16.36 55.93
N THR A 701 24.08 15.74 54.84
CA THR A 701 24.43 16.26 53.51
C THR A 701 23.23 16.04 52.56
N ASP A 702 22.79 17.17 52.19
CA ASP A 702 21.86 17.50 51.12
C ASP A 702 22.29 16.80 49.82
N HIS A 703 21.45 15.97 49.28
CA HIS A 703 21.48 15.63 47.88
C HIS A 703 20.04 15.49 47.37
N GLY A 704 19.81 16.42 46.44
CA GLY A 704 18.58 16.70 45.77
C GLY A 704 17.82 15.49 45.26
N ASP A 705 16.65 15.64 45.53
CA ASP A 705 15.48 14.93 45.19
C ASP A 705 15.30 14.84 43.66
N ASP A 706 15.58 13.69 43.10
CA ASP A 706 15.02 13.23 41.83
C ASP A 706 14.30 11.90 42.07
N ARG A 707 13.28 11.96 42.90
CA ARG A 707 12.21 10.99 42.88
C ARG A 707 11.21 11.49 41.82
N GLU A 708 11.48 11.09 40.59
CA GLU A 708 10.42 11.05 39.59
C GLU A 708 9.25 10.25 40.13
N ASP A 709 8.14 10.93 40.19
CA ASP A 709 6.84 10.48 40.60
C ASP A 709 6.50 9.12 40.00
N GLN A 710 6.68 8.05 40.78
CA GLN A 710 5.85 6.88 40.65
C GLN A 710 4.46 7.28 41.20
N HIS A 711 3.69 8.03 40.41
CA HIS A 711 2.24 8.05 40.56
C HIS A 711 1.76 6.64 40.23
N GLY A 712 1.70 5.80 41.25
CA GLY A 712 0.76 4.72 41.27
C GLY A 712 -0.61 5.36 41.02
N GLU A 713 -1.26 4.94 39.96
CA GLU A 713 -2.61 5.41 39.63
C GLU A 713 -3.43 5.32 40.93
N GLU A 714 -3.80 6.49 41.45
CA GLU A 714 -4.70 6.55 42.60
C GLU A 714 -5.97 5.78 42.25
N PHE A 715 -6.31 4.80 43.05
CA PHE A 715 -7.56 4.04 42.90
C PHE A 715 -8.73 4.98 43.01
N ASN A 716 -9.31 5.40 41.87
CA ASN A 716 -10.49 6.22 41.81
C ASN A 716 -11.71 5.34 41.48
N PHE A 717 -12.53 5.11 42.48
CA PHE A 717 -13.75 4.31 42.32
C PHE A 717 -14.69 4.91 41.27
N GLY A 718 -14.78 6.24 41.21
CA GLY A 718 -15.62 6.90 40.23
C GLY A 718 -15.20 6.61 38.79
N ASP A 719 -13.92 6.66 38.52
CA ASP A 719 -13.40 6.36 37.17
C ASP A 719 -13.58 4.90 36.76
N ILE A 720 -13.37 3.98 37.73
CA ILE A 720 -13.58 2.55 37.50
C ILE A 720 -15.06 2.26 37.25
N PHE A 721 -15.95 2.88 38.03
CA PHE A 721 -17.38 2.73 37.85
C PHE A 721 -17.86 3.26 36.49
N VAL A 722 -17.40 4.43 36.09
CA VAL A 722 -17.71 5.01 34.76
C VAL A 722 -17.22 4.11 33.66
N HIS A 723 -15.99 3.64 33.75
CA HIS A 723 -15.40 2.75 32.75
C HIS A 723 -16.20 1.44 32.62
N GLN A 724 -16.57 0.84 33.73
CA GLN A 724 -17.40 -0.37 33.77
C GLN A 724 -18.82 -0.12 33.23
N THR A 725 -19.39 1.03 33.49
CA THR A 725 -20.70 1.43 32.96
C THR A 725 -20.64 1.55 31.43
N ILE A 726 -19.62 2.19 30.90
CA ILE A 726 -19.39 2.33 29.47
C ILE A 726 -19.21 0.94 28.82
N HIS A 727 -18.39 0.09 29.43
CA HIS A 727 -18.18 -1.28 28.95
C HIS A 727 -19.46 -2.10 28.90
N THR A 728 -20.28 -2.03 29.96
CA THR A 728 -21.56 -2.76 30.04
C THR A 728 -22.55 -2.28 29.00
N ILE A 729 -22.70 -0.97 28.83
CA ILE A 729 -23.58 -0.37 27.81
C ILE A 729 -23.10 -0.76 26.42
N GLU A 730 -21.82 -0.62 26.16
CA GLU A 730 -21.20 -0.99 24.85
C GLU A 730 -21.43 -2.48 24.56
N TYR A 731 -21.23 -3.37 25.52
CA TYR A 731 -21.43 -4.78 25.30
C TYR A 731 -22.91 -5.13 25.04
N CYS A 732 -23.84 -4.68 25.89
CA CYS A 732 -25.26 -5.03 25.76
C CYS A 732 -25.89 -4.48 24.49
N LEU A 733 -25.65 -3.19 24.19
CA LEU A 733 -26.15 -2.58 22.96
C LEU A 733 -25.40 -3.11 21.74
N GLY A 734 -24.11 -3.36 21.87
CA GLY A 734 -23.27 -3.95 20.84
C GLY A 734 -23.72 -5.35 20.43
N CYS A 735 -24.14 -6.20 21.36
CA CYS A 735 -24.68 -7.53 21.03
C CYS A 735 -25.90 -7.45 20.12
N ILE A 736 -26.82 -6.54 20.43
CA ILE A 736 -28.02 -6.33 19.60
C ILE A 736 -27.66 -5.77 18.23
N SER A 737 -26.84 -4.72 18.22
CA SER A 737 -26.41 -4.04 16.99
C SER A 737 -25.57 -4.96 16.09
N ASN A 738 -24.65 -5.72 16.66
CA ASN A 738 -23.78 -6.63 15.92
C ASN A 738 -24.56 -7.79 15.32
N THR A 739 -25.52 -8.33 16.01
CA THR A 739 -26.42 -9.37 15.48
C THR A 739 -27.19 -8.85 14.27
N ALA A 740 -27.69 -7.62 14.35
CA ALA A 740 -28.33 -6.96 13.22
C ALA A 740 -27.34 -6.67 12.07
N SER A 741 -26.10 -6.32 12.38
CA SER A 741 -25.07 -6.08 11.36
C SER A 741 -24.68 -7.32 10.56
N TYR A 742 -24.77 -8.52 11.16
CA TYR A 742 -24.54 -9.76 10.43
C TYR A 742 -25.59 -10.06 9.34
N LEU A 743 -26.71 -9.37 9.33
CA LEU A 743 -27.66 -9.42 8.22
C LEU A 743 -27.07 -8.89 6.89
N ARG A 744 -25.92 -8.23 6.94
CA ARG A 744 -25.13 -7.88 5.74
C ARG A 744 -24.74 -9.09 4.91
N LEU A 745 -24.51 -10.22 5.53
CA LEU A 745 -24.23 -11.48 4.84
C LEU A 745 -25.38 -11.86 3.91
N TRP A 746 -26.60 -11.78 4.42
CA TRP A 746 -27.79 -11.98 3.60
C TRP A 746 -27.93 -10.94 2.52
N ALA A 747 -27.87 -9.65 2.85
CA ALA A 747 -28.11 -8.57 1.92
C ALA A 747 -27.13 -8.59 0.74
N LEU A 748 -25.85 -8.78 1.00
CA LEU A 748 -24.83 -8.82 -0.04
C LEU A 748 -24.86 -10.10 -0.87
N SER A 749 -25.17 -11.24 -0.26
CA SER A 749 -25.35 -12.49 -0.99
C SER A 749 -26.52 -12.41 -1.96
N LEU A 750 -27.63 -11.83 -1.50
CA LEU A 750 -28.80 -11.62 -2.35
C LEU A 750 -28.51 -10.64 -3.48
N ALA A 751 -27.85 -9.52 -3.17
CA ALA A 751 -27.50 -8.52 -4.20
C ALA A 751 -26.58 -9.12 -5.27
N HIS A 752 -25.62 -9.92 -4.89
CA HIS A 752 -24.74 -10.59 -5.84
C HIS A 752 -25.50 -11.56 -6.75
N ALA A 753 -26.37 -12.39 -6.18
CA ALA A 753 -27.19 -13.33 -6.94
C ALA A 753 -28.13 -12.61 -7.93
N GLU A 754 -28.78 -11.54 -7.51
CA GLU A 754 -29.67 -10.76 -8.36
C GLU A 754 -28.93 -10.01 -9.47
N LEU A 755 -27.77 -9.43 -9.19
CA LEU A 755 -26.95 -8.80 -10.23
C LEU A 755 -26.44 -9.81 -11.26
N SER A 756 -26.08 -11.00 -10.82
CA SER A 756 -25.69 -12.09 -11.71
C SER A 756 -26.84 -12.52 -12.63
N GLU A 757 -28.04 -12.62 -12.09
CA GLU A 757 -29.25 -12.95 -12.86
C GLU A 757 -29.62 -11.86 -13.86
N VAL A 758 -29.58 -10.60 -13.46
CA VAL A 758 -29.82 -9.46 -14.34
C VAL A 758 -28.82 -9.44 -15.50
N LEU A 759 -27.55 -9.67 -15.21
CA LEU A 759 -26.52 -9.70 -16.24
C LEU A 759 -26.74 -10.84 -17.23
N TRP A 760 -27.12 -12.01 -16.74
CA TRP A 760 -27.47 -13.15 -17.59
C TRP A 760 -28.68 -12.87 -18.48
N THR A 761 -29.77 -12.44 -17.88
CA THR A 761 -31.05 -12.29 -18.60
C THR A 761 -31.07 -11.08 -19.54
N MET A 762 -30.44 -9.99 -19.18
CA MET A 762 -30.45 -8.75 -19.99
C MET A 762 -29.36 -8.67 -21.04
N VAL A 763 -28.26 -9.33 -20.85
CA VAL A 763 -27.12 -9.25 -21.76
C VAL A 763 -26.96 -10.53 -22.57
N LEU A 764 -26.71 -11.65 -21.91
CA LEU A 764 -26.36 -12.91 -22.60
C LEU A 764 -27.57 -13.56 -23.27
N HIS A 765 -28.73 -13.52 -22.65
CA HIS A 765 -29.97 -14.14 -23.19
C HIS A 765 -30.39 -13.56 -24.54
N ILE A 766 -30.16 -12.26 -24.75
CA ILE A 766 -30.48 -11.58 -26.03
C ILE A 766 -29.68 -12.23 -27.18
N GLY A 767 -28.39 -12.51 -26.95
CA GLY A 767 -27.56 -13.17 -27.94
C GLY A 767 -27.95 -14.64 -28.17
N LEU A 768 -28.28 -15.36 -27.10
CA LEU A 768 -28.63 -16.78 -27.16
C LEU A 768 -30.00 -17.05 -27.78
N SER A 769 -30.91 -16.11 -27.73
CA SER A 769 -32.29 -16.26 -28.31
C SER A 769 -32.32 -16.14 -29.81
N SER A 770 -31.31 -15.66 -30.48
CA SER A 770 -31.24 -15.47 -31.93
C SER A 770 -30.88 -16.76 -32.65
N ALA A 771 -31.74 -17.25 -33.52
CA ALA A 771 -31.56 -18.52 -34.27
C ALA A 771 -31.00 -18.31 -35.69
N SER A 772 -30.68 -17.10 -36.11
CA SER A 772 -30.20 -16.76 -37.44
C SER A 772 -28.66 -16.88 -37.57
N TRP A 773 -28.14 -16.98 -38.81
CA TRP A 773 -26.69 -16.94 -39.06
C TRP A 773 -26.05 -15.64 -38.57
N GLY A 774 -26.74 -14.51 -38.65
CA GLY A 774 -26.30 -13.26 -38.06
C GLY A 774 -26.23 -13.32 -36.51
N GLY A 775 -27.01 -14.17 -35.91
CA GLY A 775 -26.99 -14.45 -34.47
C GLY A 775 -25.68 -15.03 -33.97
N LEU A 776 -24.96 -15.81 -34.79
CA LEU A 776 -23.63 -16.35 -34.44
C LEU A 776 -22.60 -15.26 -34.17
N ILE A 777 -22.53 -14.26 -35.03
CA ILE A 777 -21.66 -13.09 -34.84
C ILE A 777 -22.16 -12.23 -33.67
N GLY A 778 -23.48 -12.09 -33.56
CA GLY A 778 -24.13 -11.40 -32.44
C GLY A 778 -23.80 -12.04 -31.09
N VAL A 779 -23.84 -13.38 -30.97
CA VAL A 779 -23.47 -14.10 -29.74
C VAL A 779 -22.03 -13.84 -29.36
N PHE A 780 -21.11 -13.85 -30.32
CA PHE A 780 -19.70 -13.59 -30.06
C PHE A 780 -19.45 -12.21 -29.44
N ILE A 781 -20.05 -11.18 -30.02
CA ILE A 781 -19.92 -9.80 -29.52
C ILE A 781 -20.59 -9.64 -28.16
N ILE A 782 -21.81 -10.18 -28.00
CA ILE A 782 -22.56 -10.08 -26.75
C ILE A 782 -21.87 -10.86 -25.63
N PHE A 783 -21.29 -12.03 -25.93
CA PHE A 783 -20.52 -12.77 -24.95
C PHE A 783 -19.25 -12.02 -24.51
N ALA A 784 -18.56 -11.34 -25.41
CA ALA A 784 -17.43 -10.48 -25.05
C ALA A 784 -17.85 -9.37 -24.10
N ILE A 785 -18.98 -8.71 -24.38
CA ILE A 785 -19.55 -7.67 -23.50
C ILE A 785 -19.93 -8.29 -22.14
N PHE A 786 -20.60 -9.43 -22.16
CA PHE A 786 -20.96 -10.17 -20.93
C PHE A 786 -19.73 -10.52 -20.09
N ALA A 787 -18.68 -11.04 -20.69
CA ALA A 787 -17.45 -11.39 -19.98
C ALA A 787 -16.79 -10.16 -19.34
N VAL A 788 -16.68 -9.07 -20.08
CA VAL A 788 -16.11 -7.80 -19.55
C VAL A 788 -16.95 -7.26 -18.40
N LEU A 789 -18.27 -7.24 -18.54
CA LEU A 789 -19.16 -6.77 -17.48
C LEU A 789 -19.13 -7.68 -16.25
N THR A 790 -19.06 -8.99 -16.44
CA THR A 790 -18.93 -9.97 -15.34
C THR A 790 -17.66 -9.70 -14.54
N VAL A 791 -16.54 -9.57 -15.21
CA VAL A 791 -15.27 -9.27 -14.54
C VAL A 791 -15.31 -7.91 -13.84
N ALA A 792 -15.74 -6.88 -14.53
CA ALA A 792 -15.72 -5.52 -13.99
C ALA A 792 -16.71 -5.33 -12.84
N ILE A 793 -17.95 -5.78 -12.98
CA ILE A 793 -19.00 -5.52 -11.99
C ILE A 793 -18.98 -6.59 -10.90
N LEU A 794 -19.12 -7.85 -11.27
CA LEU A 794 -19.30 -8.92 -10.30
C LEU A 794 -18.02 -9.33 -9.59
N LEU A 795 -16.93 -9.46 -10.29
CA LEU A 795 -15.68 -9.86 -9.67
C LEU A 795 -14.95 -8.70 -8.98
N VAL A 796 -14.84 -7.56 -9.61
CA VAL A 796 -14.09 -6.43 -9.04
C VAL A 796 -14.95 -5.62 -8.08
N MET A 797 -16.07 -5.09 -8.51
CA MET A 797 -16.87 -4.21 -7.65
C MET A 797 -17.58 -4.97 -6.52
N GLU A 798 -18.30 -6.04 -6.84
CA GLU A 798 -18.98 -6.83 -5.82
C GLU A 798 -17.99 -7.61 -4.93
N GLY A 799 -16.92 -8.12 -5.49
CA GLY A 799 -15.86 -8.77 -4.74
C GLY A 799 -15.19 -7.83 -3.75
N LEU A 800 -14.90 -6.61 -4.17
CA LEU A 800 -14.33 -5.58 -3.27
C LEU A 800 -15.32 -5.18 -2.17
N SER A 801 -16.59 -5.01 -2.52
CA SER A 801 -17.65 -4.72 -1.55
C SER A 801 -17.78 -5.84 -0.51
N ALA A 802 -17.84 -7.08 -0.93
CA ALA A 802 -17.89 -8.24 -0.05
C ALA A 802 -16.64 -8.34 0.85
N PHE A 803 -15.47 -8.05 0.31
CA PHE A 803 -14.22 -8.01 1.06
C PHE A 803 -14.25 -6.96 2.17
N LEU A 804 -14.66 -5.73 1.86
CA LEU A 804 -14.75 -4.65 2.83
C LEU A 804 -15.78 -4.93 3.93
N HIS A 805 -16.91 -5.53 3.58
CA HIS A 805 -17.92 -5.89 4.57
C HIS A 805 -17.49 -7.08 5.45
N ALA A 806 -16.81 -8.06 4.90
CA ALA A 806 -16.20 -9.13 5.68
C ALA A 806 -15.13 -8.61 6.65
N LEU A 807 -14.32 -7.67 6.18
CA LEU A 807 -13.33 -6.98 6.98
C LEU A 807 -13.95 -6.24 8.17
N ARG A 808 -15.02 -5.48 7.91
CA ARG A 808 -15.77 -4.79 8.96
C ARG A 808 -16.35 -5.75 9.98
N LEU A 809 -16.97 -6.86 9.55
CA LEU A 809 -17.53 -7.87 10.44
C LEU A 809 -16.46 -8.49 11.33
N HIS A 810 -15.24 -8.69 10.84
CA HIS A 810 -14.15 -9.17 11.67
C HIS A 810 -13.64 -8.12 12.66
N TRP A 811 -13.50 -6.87 12.24
CA TRP A 811 -12.94 -5.84 13.09
C TRP A 811 -13.91 -5.41 14.19
N VAL A 812 -15.14 -5.08 13.83
CA VAL A 812 -16.10 -4.49 14.77
C VAL A 812 -16.81 -5.54 15.60
N GLU A 813 -17.27 -6.61 14.96
CA GLU A 813 -18.14 -7.59 15.61
C GLU A 813 -17.41 -8.75 16.28
N PHE A 814 -16.24 -9.09 15.79
CA PHE A 814 -15.46 -10.22 16.30
C PHE A 814 -14.28 -9.80 17.17
N GLN A 815 -13.35 -9.03 16.62
CA GLN A 815 -12.12 -8.67 17.34
C GLN A 815 -12.39 -7.74 18.52
N ASN A 816 -13.37 -6.88 18.43
CA ASN A 816 -13.75 -5.99 19.53
C ASN A 816 -14.13 -6.75 20.81
N LYS A 817 -14.54 -8.01 20.73
CA LYS A 817 -14.91 -8.81 21.88
C LYS A 817 -13.73 -9.23 22.77
N PHE A 818 -12.54 -9.37 22.20
CA PHE A 818 -11.38 -9.90 22.92
C PHE A 818 -10.05 -9.18 22.64
N TYR A 819 -10.00 -8.32 21.64
CA TYR A 819 -8.77 -7.72 21.17
C TYR A 819 -8.74 -6.23 21.52
N SER A 820 -7.82 -5.82 22.39
CA SER A 820 -7.71 -4.41 22.80
C SER A 820 -6.97 -3.53 21.79
N GLY A 821 -6.00 -4.07 21.08
CA GLY A 821 -5.28 -3.37 20.03
C GLY A 821 -4.45 -2.16 20.47
N SER A 822 -4.01 -2.13 21.74
CA SER A 822 -3.27 -1.00 22.34
C SER A 822 -1.76 -1.22 22.45
N GLY A 823 -1.24 -2.29 21.88
CA GLY A 823 0.18 -2.61 21.90
C GLY A 823 1.01 -1.82 20.86
N HIS A 824 2.31 -2.00 20.96
CA HIS A 824 3.29 -1.45 20.02
C HIS A 824 3.82 -2.54 19.11
N LYS A 825 3.93 -2.23 17.82
CA LYS A 825 4.51 -3.15 16.86
C LYS A 825 6.02 -3.29 17.08
N PHE A 826 6.51 -4.51 16.96
CA PHE A 826 7.95 -4.79 16.95
C PHE A 826 8.53 -4.44 15.58
N ASN A 827 9.46 -3.46 15.55
CA ASN A 827 10.17 -3.03 14.36
C ASN A 827 11.65 -3.39 14.52
N PRO A 828 12.08 -4.59 14.11
CA PRO A 828 13.46 -4.98 14.24
C PRO A 828 14.34 -4.23 13.26
N PHE A 829 15.57 -3.95 13.68
CA PHE A 829 16.61 -3.48 12.78
C PHE A 829 16.99 -4.60 11.80
N SER A 830 16.55 -4.51 10.56
CA SER A 830 16.79 -5.51 9.53
C SER A 830 17.16 -4.86 8.20
N PHE A 831 18.25 -5.31 7.60
CA PHE A 831 18.66 -4.83 6.28
C PHE A 831 17.65 -5.23 5.18
N LYS A 832 17.02 -6.36 5.33
CA LYS A 832 16.00 -6.80 4.37
C LYS A 832 14.82 -5.83 4.31
N SER A 833 14.34 -5.38 5.46
CA SER A 833 13.27 -4.39 5.57
C SER A 833 13.68 -3.05 4.94
N ILE A 834 14.89 -2.59 5.22
CA ILE A 834 15.41 -1.31 4.71
C ILE A 834 15.61 -1.35 3.18
N LEU A 835 16.10 -2.46 2.64
CA LEU A 835 16.30 -2.62 1.19
C LEU A 835 14.99 -2.77 0.41
N ASP A 836 13.98 -3.36 1.02
CA ASP A 836 12.65 -3.51 0.42
C ASP A 836 11.83 -2.20 0.42
N GLY A 837 12.34 -1.15 1.05
CA GLY A 837 11.77 0.20 0.98
C GLY A 837 10.45 0.36 1.74
N ASN A 838 10.34 -0.23 2.94
CA ASN A 838 9.21 0.01 3.82
C ASN A 838 9.16 1.50 4.22
N PRO A 839 8.06 2.23 3.93
CA PRO A 839 7.96 3.68 4.19
C PRO A 839 7.81 4.03 5.69
N ASP A 840 7.79 3.05 6.59
CA ASP A 840 7.55 3.26 8.03
C ASP A 840 8.84 3.43 8.86
N GLU A 841 9.99 3.60 8.21
CA GLU A 841 11.28 3.92 8.86
C GLU A 841 11.79 5.32 8.42
#